data_4902042284d2c8df60e14a7a397248e4
#
_entry.id   4902042284d2c8df60e14a7a397248e4
#
_cell.length_a   1.000
_cell.length_b   1.000
_cell.length_c   1.000
_cell.angle_alpha   90.00
_cell.angle_beta   90.00
_cell.angle_gamma   90.00
#
_symmetry.space_group_name_H-M   'P 1'
#
loop_
_entity.id
_entity.type
_entity.pdbx_description
1 polymer ?
#
loop_
_entity_poly.entity_id
_entity_poly.type
_entity_poly.pdbx_seq_one_letter_code
_entity_poly.pdbx_strand_id
1 'polypeptide(L)'
;EENPWRIELWGDEVDSIRSFDAESQRSLDNLEEIMIYPAAEKTLDKGMVSFLDYFPEEEALIFLDEPNRLTENGQAVEEEYQQSLMHREEKGEQKLPGQWLCRFEDVKKNLNKRNCIALCALEPNREGWRFTDNFGLTVQSVNSYNSSFELLVKDLFKYKKQGYQIALLSGSRTRAERLAKDLQAEGLNAFYSQDYDRVIQPGEIMVLYGHASRGFEYPLVKFAVMTETDIFGQEQKKKKKRKKYNGNHIQDFSELSIGDYVVHEKHGLGIYRGIEKVEVDKIVKDYIKIEYRDGSNLYILATQLDALQKYTGADADRKPKLNKLGTQEWNRTKTKVRGAVKNIAKELVELYAARQEKEGYVCGPDTVWQREFEEMFPYEETDDQLMAIEDTKKDMESTKIMDRLVCGDVGYGKTEIALRAAFKAVQESRQVVYLVPTTILAQQHYNTFVQRMKEFPVRVDLLCRFRTPAQQKKTLDDLKKGQVDIVIGTHRVLSKDVIFKNLGLLIIDEEQRFGVAHKERIKQMKKDVDVLTLTATPIPRTLHMSLIGIRDMSVLEEPPMDRMPIQTYVMEYDEETVREAIKRELRRGGQVYYVYNRVTDIDEVAARIGKLVPDARVDFAHGQMSERELERVMYGFISGEIDVLVSTTIIETGLDISNVNTMIIHDSDKYGLSQLYQ
;
A
#
# COMPACT_ATOMS: atom_id res chain seq x y z
N GLU A 1 -22.01 -13.81 23.80
CA GLU A 1 -21.63 -14.96 24.65
C GLU A 1 -20.13 -15.13 24.50
N GLU A 2 -19.41 -15.23 25.62
CA GLU A 2 -17.95 -15.22 25.60
C GLU A 2 -17.36 -16.52 25.02
N ASN A 3 -18.07 -17.66 25.14
CA ASN A 3 -17.59 -18.96 24.67
C ASN A 3 -18.65 -19.68 23.80
N PRO A 4 -18.27 -20.18 22.63
CA PRO A 4 -19.15 -20.99 21.79
C PRO A 4 -19.36 -22.40 22.35
N TRP A 5 -20.38 -23.09 21.88
CA TRP A 5 -20.72 -24.45 22.30
C TRP A 5 -20.41 -25.48 21.20
N ARG A 6 -19.98 -26.65 21.65
CA ARG A 6 -19.78 -27.83 20.81
C ARG A 6 -20.78 -28.90 21.21
N ILE A 7 -21.62 -29.30 20.26
CA ILE A 7 -22.60 -30.38 20.42
C ILE A 7 -22.05 -31.57 19.64
N GLU A 8 -21.81 -32.71 20.35
CA GLU A 8 -21.40 -33.97 19.74
C GLU A 8 -22.61 -34.86 19.62
N LEU A 9 -22.79 -35.46 18.44
CA LEU A 9 -23.91 -36.35 18.14
C LEU A 9 -23.40 -37.78 17.92
N TRP A 10 -24.09 -38.74 18.46
CA TRP A 10 -23.92 -40.17 18.19
C TRP A 10 -25.17 -40.66 17.44
N GLY A 11 -25.11 -40.70 16.10
CA GLY A 11 -26.29 -40.86 15.26
C GLY A 11 -27.23 -39.66 15.40
N ASP A 12 -28.46 -39.89 15.84
CA ASP A 12 -29.48 -38.87 16.07
C ASP A 12 -29.59 -38.40 17.53
N GLU A 13 -28.76 -38.95 18.44
CA GLU A 13 -28.74 -38.60 19.86
C GLU A 13 -27.59 -37.65 20.17
N VAL A 14 -27.80 -36.73 21.12
CA VAL A 14 -26.76 -35.85 21.64
C VAL A 14 -25.91 -36.60 22.65
N ASP A 15 -24.65 -36.83 22.34
CA ASP A 15 -23.69 -37.50 23.22
C ASP A 15 -23.13 -36.56 24.29
N SER A 16 -22.73 -35.34 23.89
CA SER A 16 -22.24 -34.34 24.83
C SER A 16 -22.43 -32.91 24.33
N ILE A 17 -22.58 -31.98 25.28
CA ILE A 17 -22.63 -30.55 25.04
C ILE A 17 -21.51 -29.90 25.87
N ARG A 18 -20.62 -29.16 25.25
CA ARG A 18 -19.51 -28.55 25.94
C ARG A 18 -19.30 -27.10 25.49
N SER A 19 -18.99 -26.21 26.44
CA SER A 19 -18.41 -24.93 26.06
C SER A 19 -16.94 -25.10 25.65
N PHE A 20 -16.44 -24.29 24.73
CA PHE A 20 -15.04 -24.35 24.34
C PHE A 20 -14.47 -22.96 24.06
N ASP A 21 -13.18 -22.82 24.29
CA ASP A 21 -12.42 -21.62 23.94
C ASP A 21 -12.18 -21.59 22.43
N ALA A 22 -12.59 -20.50 21.79
CA ALA A 22 -12.54 -20.37 20.33
C ALA A 22 -11.12 -20.32 19.76
N GLU A 23 -10.14 -19.87 20.56
CA GLU A 23 -8.74 -19.74 20.13
C GLU A 23 -7.98 -21.06 20.26
N SER A 24 -8.01 -21.65 21.45
CA SER A 24 -7.29 -22.90 21.73
C SER A 24 -8.05 -24.16 21.28
N GLN A 25 -9.34 -24.05 20.93
CA GLN A 25 -10.23 -25.15 20.58
C GLN A 25 -10.40 -26.21 21.70
N ARG A 26 -10.01 -25.87 22.93
CA ARG A 26 -10.13 -26.77 24.09
C ARG A 26 -11.50 -26.63 24.71
N SER A 27 -12.08 -27.77 25.09
CA SER A 27 -13.32 -27.80 25.86
C SER A 27 -13.06 -27.23 27.26
N LEU A 28 -14.02 -26.41 27.73
CA LEU A 28 -14.02 -25.81 29.06
C LEU A 28 -14.94 -26.58 29.98
N ASP A 29 -16.24 -26.39 29.89
CA ASP A 29 -17.23 -26.98 30.77
C ASP A 29 -18.18 -27.93 30.03
N ASN A 30 -18.61 -28.99 30.66
CA ASN A 30 -19.70 -29.85 30.20
C ASN A 30 -21.03 -29.22 30.64
N LEU A 31 -21.97 -29.13 29.71
CA LEU A 31 -23.31 -28.56 29.92
C LEU A 31 -24.38 -29.64 29.75
N GLU A 32 -25.38 -29.61 30.59
CA GLU A 32 -26.51 -30.54 30.48
C GLU A 32 -27.54 -30.07 29.43
N GLU A 33 -27.67 -28.75 29.30
CA GLU A 33 -28.57 -28.12 28.33
C GLU A 33 -28.03 -26.79 27.83
N ILE A 34 -28.41 -26.42 26.62
CA ILE A 34 -28.14 -25.10 26.05
C ILE A 34 -29.37 -24.55 25.34
N MET A 35 -29.52 -23.26 25.35
CA MET A 35 -30.58 -22.58 24.63
C MET A 35 -30.05 -22.02 23.29
N ILE A 36 -30.54 -22.58 22.19
CA ILE A 36 -30.19 -22.11 20.85
C ILE A 36 -31.27 -21.14 20.39
N TYR A 37 -30.88 -19.88 20.26
CA TYR A 37 -31.76 -18.88 19.69
C TYR A 37 -31.77 -18.99 18.16
N PRO A 38 -32.95 -18.86 17.51
CA PRO A 38 -33.01 -18.89 16.07
C PRO A 38 -32.21 -17.72 15.49
N ALA A 39 -31.49 -17.98 14.41
CA ALA A 39 -30.70 -16.97 13.70
C ALA A 39 -31.56 -15.90 13.00
N ALA A 40 -32.87 -16.15 12.85
CA ALA A 40 -33.83 -15.22 12.28
C ALA A 40 -34.84 -14.78 13.34
N GLU A 41 -35.01 -13.49 13.52
CA GLU A 41 -36.12 -12.94 14.28
C GLU A 41 -37.45 -13.32 13.59
N LYS A 42 -38.39 -13.81 14.35
CA LYS A 42 -39.77 -13.88 13.87
C LYS A 42 -40.22 -12.45 13.61
N THR A 43 -40.47 -12.11 12.35
CA THR A 43 -41.07 -10.85 11.99
C THR A 43 -42.37 -10.69 12.75
N LEU A 44 -42.36 -9.83 13.75
CA LEU A 44 -43.60 -9.36 14.37
C LEU A 44 -44.36 -8.59 13.30
N ASP A 45 -45.69 -8.80 13.24
CA ASP A 45 -46.62 -8.18 12.25
C ASP A 45 -46.66 -6.62 12.26
N LYS A 46 -45.70 -5.95 12.89
CA LYS A 46 -45.67 -4.50 13.12
C LYS A 46 -44.85 -3.68 12.13
N GLY A 47 -44.33 -4.27 11.09
CA GLY A 47 -43.53 -3.57 10.07
C GLY A 47 -42.08 -3.23 10.53
N MET A 48 -41.20 -3.05 9.56
CA MET A 48 -39.81 -2.63 9.75
C MET A 48 -39.77 -1.10 9.83
N VAL A 49 -38.91 -0.58 10.71
CA VAL A 49 -38.63 0.85 10.83
C VAL A 49 -37.15 1.14 10.50
N SER A 50 -36.86 2.35 10.08
CA SER A 50 -35.49 2.78 9.83
C SER A 50 -34.72 2.90 11.13
N PHE A 51 -33.42 2.59 11.12
CA PHE A 51 -32.55 2.86 12.25
C PHE A 51 -32.55 4.35 12.65
N LEU A 52 -32.77 5.26 11.69
CA LEU A 52 -32.89 6.69 11.95
C LEU A 52 -34.10 7.05 12.84
N ASP A 53 -35.14 6.21 12.86
CA ASP A 53 -36.36 6.48 13.63
C ASP A 53 -36.15 6.29 15.15
N TYR A 54 -35.02 5.69 15.55
CA TYR A 54 -34.63 5.60 16.96
C TYR A 54 -34.07 6.92 17.51
N PHE A 55 -33.75 7.88 16.65
CA PHE A 55 -33.19 9.17 17.05
C PHE A 55 -34.23 10.29 16.84
N PRO A 56 -34.46 11.15 17.85
CA PRO A 56 -35.34 12.31 17.70
C PRO A 56 -34.85 13.24 16.57
N GLU A 57 -35.79 13.73 15.74
CA GLU A 57 -35.43 14.55 14.57
C GLU A 57 -34.75 15.87 14.94
N GLU A 58 -35.17 16.49 16.04
CA GLU A 58 -34.71 17.82 16.45
C GLU A 58 -33.51 17.79 17.43
N GLU A 59 -33.34 16.67 18.16
CA GLU A 59 -32.29 16.58 19.20
C GLU A 59 -31.02 15.87 18.68
N ALA A 60 -31.14 15.06 17.66
CA ALA A 60 -30.00 14.31 17.12
C ALA A 60 -29.20 15.16 16.13
N LEU A 61 -27.88 15.23 16.33
CA LEU A 61 -26.93 15.77 15.37
C LEU A 61 -26.27 14.62 14.59
N ILE A 62 -26.40 14.62 13.28
CA ILE A 62 -25.89 13.57 12.41
C ILE A 62 -24.70 14.09 11.61
N PHE A 63 -23.59 13.37 11.65
CA PHE A 63 -22.43 13.63 10.82
C PHE A 63 -22.45 12.73 9.60
N LEU A 64 -22.40 13.34 8.42
CA LEU A 64 -22.35 12.65 7.13
C LEU A 64 -20.92 12.72 6.61
N ASP A 65 -20.25 11.59 6.55
CA ASP A 65 -18.91 11.48 5.97
C ASP A 65 -19.02 11.21 4.47
N GLU A 66 -18.58 12.16 3.64
CA GLU A 66 -18.63 12.10 2.19
C GLU A 66 -20.03 11.77 1.62
N PRO A 67 -21.00 12.71 1.65
CA PRO A 67 -22.37 12.48 1.20
C PRO A 67 -22.53 11.90 -0.22
N ASN A 68 -21.63 12.25 -1.14
CA ASN A 68 -21.63 11.69 -2.49
C ASN A 68 -21.36 10.19 -2.46
N ARG A 69 -20.37 9.78 -1.68
CA ARG A 69 -20.01 8.38 -1.50
C ARG A 69 -21.12 7.58 -0.78
N LEU A 70 -21.80 8.22 0.17
CA LEU A 70 -22.99 7.62 0.79
C LEU A 70 -24.09 7.39 -0.24
N THR A 71 -24.28 8.32 -1.18
CA THR A 71 -25.26 8.18 -2.26
C THR A 71 -24.90 7.04 -3.20
N GLU A 72 -23.67 6.98 -3.67
CA GLU A 72 -23.16 5.90 -4.55
C GLU A 72 -23.28 4.51 -3.89
N ASN A 73 -22.82 4.40 -2.66
CA ASN A 73 -22.90 3.14 -1.92
C ASN A 73 -24.36 2.73 -1.64
N GLY A 74 -25.22 3.69 -1.30
CA GLY A 74 -26.65 3.44 -1.07
C GLY A 74 -27.36 2.93 -2.32
N GLN A 75 -27.08 3.52 -3.46
CA GLN A 75 -27.60 3.09 -4.77
C GLN A 75 -27.07 1.69 -5.15
N ALA A 76 -25.76 1.46 -4.98
CA ALA A 76 -25.15 0.16 -5.26
C ALA A 76 -25.77 -0.98 -4.42
N VAL A 77 -26.01 -0.73 -3.13
CA VAL A 77 -26.69 -1.70 -2.24
C VAL A 77 -28.14 -1.94 -2.68
N GLU A 78 -28.84 -0.90 -3.13
CA GLU A 78 -30.22 -1.03 -3.63
C GLU A 78 -30.26 -1.84 -4.93
N GLU A 79 -29.33 -1.61 -5.86
CA GLU A 79 -29.19 -2.37 -7.11
C GLU A 79 -28.84 -3.84 -6.83
N GLU A 80 -27.89 -4.13 -5.95
CA GLU A 80 -27.52 -5.49 -5.56
C GLU A 80 -28.72 -6.23 -4.93
N TYR A 81 -29.48 -5.53 -4.09
CA TYR A 81 -30.69 -6.09 -3.51
C TYR A 81 -31.75 -6.43 -4.57
N GLN A 82 -31.97 -5.55 -5.54
CA GLN A 82 -32.91 -5.78 -6.65
C GLN A 82 -32.47 -6.97 -7.53
N GLN A 83 -31.17 -7.06 -7.85
CA GLN A 83 -30.60 -8.19 -8.59
C GLN A 83 -30.78 -9.51 -7.81
N SER A 84 -30.55 -9.48 -6.51
CA SER A 84 -30.77 -10.65 -5.63
C SER A 84 -32.25 -11.11 -5.63
N LEU A 85 -33.18 -10.15 -5.62
CA LEU A 85 -34.62 -10.47 -5.71
C LEU A 85 -34.97 -11.08 -7.05
N MET A 86 -34.48 -10.51 -8.17
CA MET A 86 -34.72 -11.06 -9.52
C MET A 86 -34.19 -12.49 -9.63
N HIS A 87 -33.01 -12.74 -9.13
CA HIS A 87 -32.38 -14.08 -9.16
C HIS A 87 -33.14 -15.11 -8.33
N ARG A 88 -33.76 -14.72 -7.22
CA ARG A 88 -34.63 -15.58 -6.41
C ARG A 88 -35.95 -15.87 -7.13
N GLU A 89 -36.53 -14.87 -7.79
CA GLU A 89 -37.75 -15.06 -8.61
C GLU A 89 -37.48 -16.01 -9.79
N GLU A 90 -36.35 -15.89 -10.46
CA GLU A 90 -35.94 -16.82 -11.54
C GLU A 90 -35.77 -18.26 -11.05
N LYS A 91 -35.32 -18.45 -9.80
CA LYS A 91 -35.20 -19.78 -9.17
C LYS A 91 -36.52 -20.35 -8.64
N GLY A 92 -37.64 -19.60 -8.75
CA GLY A 92 -38.94 -20.03 -8.27
C GLY A 92 -39.09 -20.03 -6.74
N GLU A 93 -38.24 -19.31 -6.02
CA GLU A 93 -38.38 -19.12 -4.58
C GLU A 93 -39.56 -18.19 -4.28
N GLN A 94 -40.31 -18.49 -3.19
CA GLN A 94 -41.43 -17.66 -2.78
C GLN A 94 -40.98 -16.21 -2.50
N LYS A 95 -41.76 -15.24 -3.00
CA LYS A 95 -41.57 -13.83 -2.67
C LYS A 95 -41.55 -13.65 -1.16
N LEU A 96 -40.50 -13.09 -0.64
CA LEU A 96 -40.44 -12.68 0.75
C LEU A 96 -41.49 -11.60 0.99
N PRO A 97 -42.38 -11.76 1.96
CA PRO A 97 -43.40 -10.76 2.25
C PRO A 97 -42.74 -9.53 2.86
N GLY A 98 -42.85 -8.38 2.22
CA GLY A 98 -42.41 -7.09 2.73
C GLY A 98 -41.21 -6.49 2.03
N GLN A 99 -41.02 -5.20 2.25
CA GLN A 99 -39.84 -4.46 1.77
C GLN A 99 -38.76 -4.49 2.88
N TRP A 100 -37.71 -5.26 2.64
CA TRP A 100 -36.64 -5.49 3.63
C TRP A 100 -35.51 -4.43 3.58
N LEU A 101 -35.50 -3.60 2.56
CA LEU A 101 -34.52 -2.53 2.39
C LEU A 101 -35.26 -1.22 2.14
N CYS A 102 -34.93 -0.18 2.92
CA CYS A 102 -35.39 1.18 2.65
C CYS A 102 -34.72 1.71 1.37
N ARG A 103 -35.49 2.41 0.53
CA ARG A 103 -34.88 3.10 -0.60
C ARG A 103 -33.94 4.19 -0.11
N PHE A 104 -32.77 4.28 -0.70
CA PHE A 104 -31.78 5.27 -0.29
C PHE A 104 -32.31 6.71 -0.43
N GLU A 105 -33.12 6.98 -1.45
CA GLU A 105 -33.78 8.28 -1.62
C GLU A 105 -34.70 8.65 -0.44
N ASP A 106 -35.34 7.69 0.19
CA ASP A 106 -36.21 7.94 1.35
C ASP A 106 -35.36 8.17 2.61
N VAL A 107 -34.25 7.43 2.76
CA VAL A 107 -33.22 7.68 3.79
C VAL A 107 -32.67 9.09 3.64
N LYS A 108 -32.29 9.50 2.42
CA LYS A 108 -31.77 10.83 2.12
C LYS A 108 -32.79 11.95 2.41
N LYS A 109 -34.06 11.73 2.07
CA LYS A 109 -35.15 12.67 2.44
C LYS A 109 -35.31 12.81 3.96
N ASN A 110 -35.18 11.71 4.68
CA ASN A 110 -35.23 11.73 6.16
C ASN A 110 -34.04 12.48 6.74
N LEU A 111 -32.81 12.21 6.25
CA LEU A 111 -31.59 12.92 6.65
C LEU A 111 -31.68 14.42 6.38
N ASN A 112 -32.22 14.84 5.25
CA ASN A 112 -32.42 16.25 4.89
C ASN A 112 -33.40 17.02 5.79
N LYS A 113 -34.15 16.34 6.63
CA LYS A 113 -35.05 16.98 7.62
C LYS A 113 -34.38 17.16 8.98
N ARG A 114 -33.24 16.52 9.18
CA ARG A 114 -32.53 16.48 10.47
C ARG A 114 -31.36 17.45 10.50
N ASN A 115 -30.84 17.71 11.68
CA ASN A 115 -29.62 18.49 11.85
C ASN A 115 -28.43 17.67 11.40
N CYS A 116 -27.89 17.99 10.23
CA CYS A 116 -26.77 17.26 9.62
C CYS A 116 -25.57 18.17 9.41
N ILE A 117 -24.38 17.66 9.70
CA ILE A 117 -23.10 18.23 9.33
C ILE A 117 -22.44 17.31 8.33
N ALA A 118 -22.23 17.78 7.10
CA ALA A 118 -21.51 17.03 6.08
C ALA A 118 -20.01 17.36 6.15
N LEU A 119 -19.19 16.33 6.23
CA LEU A 119 -17.74 16.39 6.14
C LEU A 119 -17.33 15.94 4.74
N CYS A 120 -16.80 16.85 3.95
CA CYS A 120 -16.46 16.60 2.56
C CYS A 120 -15.00 16.94 2.30
N ALA A 121 -14.31 16.03 1.65
CA ALA A 121 -12.96 16.26 1.18
C ALA A 121 -12.94 17.15 -0.07
N LEU A 122 -13.90 17.01 -0.96
CA LEU A 122 -14.14 17.84 -2.13
C LEU A 122 -15.49 18.55 -1.99
N GLU A 123 -15.73 19.60 -2.79
CA GLU A 123 -17.06 20.19 -2.81
C GLU A 123 -18.11 19.14 -3.16
N PRO A 124 -19.15 18.97 -2.30
CA PRO A 124 -20.15 17.95 -2.54
C PRO A 124 -20.99 18.30 -3.76
N ASN A 125 -21.23 17.33 -4.62
CA ASN A 125 -22.31 17.44 -5.59
C ASN A 125 -23.62 17.61 -4.81
N ARG A 126 -24.32 18.72 -5.04
CA ARG A 126 -25.51 19.08 -4.25
C ARG A 126 -26.78 18.33 -4.67
N GLU A 127 -26.67 17.41 -5.63
CA GLU A 127 -27.85 16.66 -6.10
C GLU A 127 -28.55 15.89 -4.98
N GLY A 128 -29.70 16.43 -4.61
CA GLY A 128 -30.58 15.85 -3.60
C GLY A 128 -30.19 16.06 -2.14
N TRP A 129 -29.07 16.75 -1.83
CA TRP A 129 -28.72 17.17 -0.48
C TRP A 129 -29.08 18.63 -0.21
N ARG A 130 -29.57 18.95 0.99
CA ARG A 130 -29.94 20.30 1.39
C ARG A 130 -28.99 20.79 2.49
N PHE A 131 -28.03 21.61 2.11
CA PHE A 131 -27.15 22.29 3.06
C PHE A 131 -27.51 23.78 3.10
N THR A 132 -27.61 24.34 4.31
CA THR A 132 -27.89 25.75 4.54
C THR A 132 -26.65 26.59 4.31
N ASP A 133 -25.51 26.10 4.82
CA ASP A 133 -24.23 26.81 4.79
C ASP A 133 -23.10 25.88 4.34
N ASN A 134 -22.02 26.48 3.81
CA ASN A 134 -20.83 25.77 3.40
C ASN A 134 -19.59 26.49 3.92
N PHE A 135 -18.75 25.77 4.67
CA PHE A 135 -17.55 26.30 5.28
C PHE A 135 -16.31 25.59 4.71
N GLY A 136 -15.47 26.35 4.02
CA GLY A 136 -14.17 25.84 3.57
C GLY A 136 -13.13 25.92 4.68
N LEU A 137 -12.69 24.76 5.20
CA LEU A 137 -11.63 24.70 6.20
C LEU A 137 -10.32 24.30 5.55
N THR A 138 -9.29 25.15 5.66
CA THR A 138 -7.94 24.82 5.23
C THR A 138 -7.22 24.13 6.39
N VAL A 139 -7.06 22.81 6.31
CA VAL A 139 -6.38 21.99 7.31
C VAL A 139 -5.17 21.36 6.68
N GLN A 140 -4.03 21.38 7.38
CA GLN A 140 -2.80 20.68 6.96
C GLN A 140 -2.42 19.66 8.02
N SER A 141 -1.76 18.57 7.61
CA SER A 141 -1.16 17.63 8.54
C SER A 141 0.16 18.23 9.04
N VAL A 142 0.47 18.04 10.31
CA VAL A 142 1.79 18.38 10.86
C VAL A 142 2.83 17.36 10.41
N ASN A 143 4.10 17.76 10.42
CA ASN A 143 5.20 16.86 10.09
C ASN A 143 5.33 15.76 11.15
N SER A 144 5.68 14.55 10.71
CA SER A 144 6.10 13.48 11.61
C SER A 144 7.58 13.64 11.93
N TYR A 145 7.92 13.70 13.21
CA TYR A 145 9.27 14.00 13.66
C TYR A 145 10.11 12.75 13.95
N ASN A 146 9.47 11.57 13.99
CA ASN A 146 10.13 10.26 14.13
C ASN A 146 11.22 10.24 15.21
N SER A 147 10.88 10.69 16.40
CA SER A 147 11.78 10.86 17.56
C SER A 147 12.94 11.84 17.37
N SER A 148 12.98 12.62 16.28
CA SER A 148 13.97 13.66 16.10
C SER A 148 13.57 14.93 16.83
N PHE A 149 13.99 15.06 18.08
CA PHE A 149 13.70 16.23 18.90
C PHE A 149 14.28 17.53 18.30
N GLU A 150 15.42 17.48 17.63
CA GLU A 150 16.01 18.65 16.95
C GLU A 150 15.12 19.18 15.82
N LEU A 151 14.50 18.29 15.03
CA LEU A 151 13.57 18.69 13.96
C LEU A 151 12.30 19.31 14.54
N LEU A 152 11.75 18.70 15.58
CA LEU A 152 10.60 19.26 16.32
C LEU A 152 10.92 20.68 16.82
N VAL A 153 12.03 20.86 17.51
CA VAL A 153 12.45 22.15 18.05
C VAL A 153 12.61 23.19 16.93
N LYS A 154 13.25 22.82 15.83
CA LYS A 154 13.42 23.69 14.66
C LYS A 154 12.09 24.14 14.07
N ASP A 155 11.14 23.23 13.90
CA ASP A 155 9.81 23.57 13.39
C ASP A 155 9.00 24.38 14.40
N LEU A 156 9.07 24.08 15.68
CA LEU A 156 8.43 24.88 16.73
C LEU A 156 8.97 26.32 16.75
N PHE A 157 10.27 26.56 16.53
CA PHE A 157 10.80 27.91 16.34
C PHE A 157 10.23 28.60 15.11
N LYS A 158 10.03 27.88 14.01
CA LYS A 158 9.40 28.42 12.80
C LYS A 158 7.94 28.82 13.08
N TYR A 159 7.17 27.97 13.71
CA TYR A 159 5.79 28.25 14.13
C TYR A 159 5.72 29.44 15.10
N LYS A 160 6.61 29.50 16.09
CA LYS A 160 6.72 30.64 17.01
C LYS A 160 6.96 31.96 16.27
N LYS A 161 7.89 31.99 15.29
CA LYS A 161 8.15 33.19 14.46
C LYS A 161 6.93 33.60 13.63
N GLN A 162 6.12 32.66 13.21
CA GLN A 162 4.89 32.90 12.43
C GLN A 162 3.70 33.30 13.32
N GLY A 163 3.86 33.23 14.65
CA GLY A 163 2.83 33.58 15.61
C GLY A 163 1.75 32.52 15.78
N TYR A 164 2.09 31.26 15.61
CA TYR A 164 1.17 30.14 15.87
C TYR A 164 0.92 29.95 17.36
N GLN A 165 -0.28 29.51 17.66
CA GLN A 165 -0.70 28.94 18.94
C GLN A 165 -0.57 27.43 18.82
N ILE A 166 0.19 26.78 19.72
CA ILE A 166 0.52 25.36 19.57
C ILE A 166 0.06 24.59 20.80
N ALA A 167 -0.71 23.53 20.57
CA ALA A 167 -1.06 22.53 21.58
C ALA A 167 -0.32 21.23 21.29
N LEU A 168 0.45 20.72 22.26
CA LEU A 168 1.11 19.42 22.21
C LEU A 168 0.35 18.44 23.11
N LEU A 169 -0.10 17.33 22.56
CA LEU A 169 -0.82 16.29 23.28
C LEU A 169 0.12 15.12 23.59
N SER A 170 0.18 14.75 24.87
CA SER A 170 0.94 13.57 25.32
C SER A 170 0.04 12.59 26.05
N GLY A 171 0.22 11.30 25.81
CA GLY A 171 -0.55 10.22 26.43
C GLY A 171 -0.27 9.98 27.91
N SER A 172 0.66 10.72 28.54
CA SER A 172 0.99 10.64 29.96
C SER A 172 1.26 12.01 30.55
N ARG A 173 0.69 12.29 31.71
CA ARG A 173 0.93 13.55 32.44
C ARG A 173 2.41 13.79 32.73
N THR A 174 3.10 12.75 33.18
CA THR A 174 4.54 12.83 33.49
C THR A 174 5.38 13.13 32.24
N ARG A 175 5.05 12.53 31.10
CA ARG A 175 5.69 12.81 29.81
C ARG A 175 5.39 14.23 29.35
N ALA A 176 4.15 14.71 29.49
CA ALA A 176 3.78 16.09 29.14
C ALA A 176 4.58 17.12 29.93
N GLU A 177 4.73 16.93 31.24
CA GLU A 177 5.54 17.81 32.09
C GLU A 177 7.01 17.80 31.70
N ARG A 178 7.57 16.62 31.38
CA ARG A 178 8.95 16.47 30.94
C ARG A 178 9.16 17.14 29.58
N LEU A 179 8.29 16.88 28.61
CA LEU A 179 8.36 17.49 27.28
C LEU A 179 8.31 19.03 27.38
N ALA A 180 7.45 19.59 28.24
CA ALA A 180 7.41 21.03 28.47
C ALA A 180 8.75 21.58 28.99
N LYS A 181 9.39 20.88 29.93
CA LYS A 181 10.71 21.27 30.48
C LYS A 181 11.83 21.15 29.43
N ASP A 182 11.83 20.08 28.64
CA ASP A 182 12.82 19.88 27.60
C ASP A 182 12.71 20.97 26.51
N LEU A 183 11.50 21.36 26.12
CA LEU A 183 11.26 22.47 25.20
C LEU A 183 11.63 23.84 25.78
N GLN A 184 11.43 24.05 27.10
CA GLN A 184 11.89 25.25 27.78
C GLN A 184 13.42 25.35 27.79
N ALA A 185 14.12 24.24 28.00
CA ALA A 185 15.58 24.20 27.97
C ALA A 185 16.15 24.63 26.60
N GLU A 186 15.41 24.37 25.52
CA GLU A 186 15.74 24.82 24.15
C GLU A 186 15.34 26.29 23.88
N GLY A 187 14.78 27.02 24.85
CA GLY A 187 14.40 28.43 24.70
C GLY A 187 13.03 28.69 24.07
N LEU A 188 12.19 27.68 24.01
CA LEU A 188 10.81 27.79 23.58
C LEU A 188 9.90 28.20 24.74
N ASN A 189 8.82 28.92 24.45
CA ASN A 189 7.82 29.32 25.47
C ASN A 189 6.80 28.19 25.66
N ALA A 190 7.26 27.06 26.20
CA ALA A 190 6.45 25.87 26.42
C ALA A 190 6.06 25.76 27.90
N PHE A 191 4.85 25.28 28.19
CA PHE A 191 4.40 25.04 29.59
C PHE A 191 3.40 23.88 29.59
N TYR A 192 3.40 23.13 30.68
CA TYR A 192 2.37 22.12 30.94
C TYR A 192 1.13 22.76 31.57
N SER A 193 -0.06 22.37 31.10
CA SER A 193 -1.33 22.80 31.68
C SER A 193 -2.27 21.61 31.88
N GLN A 194 -3.07 21.70 32.96
CA GLN A 194 -4.21 20.81 33.20
C GLN A 194 -5.53 21.49 32.87
N ASP A 195 -5.48 22.78 32.59
CA ASP A 195 -6.63 23.58 32.21
C ASP A 195 -6.78 23.58 30.69
N TYR A 196 -7.79 22.88 30.21
CA TYR A 196 -8.09 22.73 28.77
C TYR A 196 -8.80 23.98 28.20
N ASP A 197 -9.37 24.81 29.05
CA ASP A 197 -10.10 26.03 28.65
C ASP A 197 -9.16 27.24 28.52
N ARG A 198 -7.91 27.10 28.91
CA ARG A 198 -6.93 28.16 28.80
C ARG A 198 -6.64 28.52 27.35
N VAL A 199 -6.81 29.80 27.02
CA VAL A 199 -6.49 30.32 25.68
C VAL A 199 -4.97 30.41 25.51
N ILE A 200 -4.44 29.73 24.47
CA ILE A 200 -3.03 29.76 24.09
C ILE A 200 -2.74 31.10 23.40
N GLN A 201 -1.70 31.81 23.83
CA GLN A 201 -1.30 33.05 23.18
C GLN A 201 -0.41 32.81 21.95
N PRO A 202 -0.35 33.73 20.97
CA PRO A 202 0.54 33.59 19.81
C PRO A 202 1.99 33.38 20.23
N GLY A 203 2.60 32.31 19.74
CA GLY A 203 3.97 31.91 20.06
C GLY A 203 4.13 31.13 21.38
N GLU A 204 3.05 30.81 22.07
CA GLU A 204 3.04 29.89 23.21
C GLU A 204 2.87 28.45 22.74
N ILE A 205 3.44 27.53 23.50
CA ILE A 205 3.33 26.08 23.30
C ILE A 205 2.74 25.50 24.58
N MET A 206 1.49 25.09 24.54
CA MET A 206 0.82 24.46 25.66
C MET A 206 0.91 22.93 25.52
N VAL A 207 1.50 22.28 26.50
CA VAL A 207 1.59 20.81 26.55
C VAL A 207 0.48 20.29 27.46
N LEU A 208 -0.34 19.39 26.95
CA LEU A 208 -1.52 18.86 27.61
C LEU A 208 -1.46 17.32 27.70
N TYR A 209 -2.14 16.77 28.69
CA TYR A 209 -2.49 15.36 28.67
C TYR A 209 -3.67 15.16 27.72
N GLY A 210 -3.52 14.31 26.72
CA GLY A 210 -4.58 14.03 25.76
C GLY A 210 -4.12 13.10 24.67
N HIS A 211 -5.06 12.60 23.91
CA HIS A 211 -4.81 11.69 22.81
C HIS A 211 -5.60 12.11 21.58
N ALA A 212 -4.91 12.20 20.45
CA ALA A 212 -5.52 12.29 19.14
C ALA A 212 -4.74 11.38 18.18
N SER A 213 -5.41 10.90 17.16
CA SER A 213 -4.81 9.96 16.20
C SER A 213 -3.66 10.59 15.39
N ARG A 214 -3.77 11.87 15.05
CA ARG A 214 -2.75 12.67 14.35
C ARG A 214 -2.87 14.14 14.68
N GLY A 215 -1.76 14.84 14.56
CA GLY A 215 -1.73 16.29 14.62
C GLY A 215 -2.21 16.95 13.33
N PHE A 216 -2.62 18.20 13.48
CA PHE A 216 -3.11 19.03 12.37
C PHE A 216 -2.81 20.50 12.62
N GLU A 217 -2.81 21.30 11.57
CA GLU A 217 -2.70 22.74 11.68
C GLU A 217 -3.76 23.46 10.86
N TYR A 218 -4.19 24.60 11.37
CA TYR A 218 -5.05 25.56 10.70
C TYR A 218 -4.24 26.82 10.36
N PRO A 219 -3.66 26.90 9.14
CA PRO A 219 -2.78 28.01 8.78
C PRO A 219 -3.44 29.38 8.84
N LEU A 220 -4.72 29.47 8.49
CA LEU A 220 -5.47 30.73 8.47
C LEU A 220 -5.66 31.35 9.86
N VAL A 221 -5.86 30.52 10.89
CA VAL A 221 -5.99 30.95 12.28
C VAL A 221 -4.70 30.79 13.08
N LYS A 222 -3.64 30.27 12.44
CA LYS A 222 -2.32 30.03 13.02
C LYS A 222 -2.38 29.18 14.31
N PHE A 223 -3.12 28.08 14.22
CA PHE A 223 -3.28 27.13 15.31
C PHE A 223 -2.78 25.76 14.86
N ALA A 224 -1.98 25.10 15.69
CA ALA A 224 -1.48 23.77 15.41
C ALA A 224 -1.64 22.86 16.64
N VAL A 225 -2.07 21.63 16.38
CA VAL A 225 -2.11 20.54 17.36
C VAL A 225 -1.12 19.49 16.91
N MET A 226 -0.20 19.10 17.78
CA MET A 226 0.73 18.01 17.56
C MET A 226 0.53 16.95 18.61
N THR A 227 0.64 15.69 18.23
CA THR A 227 0.43 14.57 19.14
C THR A 227 1.74 13.89 19.48
N GLU A 228 1.74 13.11 20.55
CA GLU A 228 2.86 12.25 20.91
C GLU A 228 3.19 11.28 19.76
N THR A 229 2.20 10.86 19.02
CA THR A 229 2.33 10.03 17.81
C THR A 229 3.14 10.71 16.70
N ASP A 230 2.92 12.01 16.48
CA ASP A 230 3.68 12.77 15.48
C ASP A 230 5.14 12.99 15.93
N ILE A 231 5.36 13.04 17.24
CA ILE A 231 6.65 13.33 17.87
C ILE A 231 7.47 12.03 18.02
N PHE A 232 6.87 10.98 18.58
CA PHE A 232 7.56 9.76 19.02
C PHE A 232 7.07 8.46 18.37
N GLY A 233 5.99 8.45 17.57
CA GLY A 233 5.33 7.23 17.06
C GLY A 233 4.25 6.70 18.02
N GLN A 234 3.43 5.73 17.60
CA GLN A 234 2.24 5.27 18.36
C GLN A 234 2.51 4.08 19.31
N GLU A 235 1.92 4.14 20.51
CA GLU A 235 1.70 2.99 21.39
C GLU A 235 0.29 2.41 21.19
N GLN A 236 0.13 1.12 20.89
CA GLN A 236 -1.20 0.51 20.71
C GLN A 236 -1.50 -0.74 21.53
N LYS A 237 -2.80 -0.85 21.88
CA LYS A 237 -3.43 -2.03 22.50
C LYS A 237 -4.12 -2.90 21.43
N LYS A 238 -3.85 -4.19 21.42
CA LYS A 238 -4.31 -5.17 20.41
C LYS A 238 -5.83 -5.41 20.44
N LYS A 239 -6.48 -5.34 19.27
CA LYS A 239 -7.81 -5.95 19.00
C LYS A 239 -7.70 -6.87 17.78
N LYS A 240 -8.13 -8.15 17.94
CA LYS A 240 -8.08 -9.18 16.91
C LYS A 240 -9.15 -9.01 15.83
N LYS A 241 -8.81 -9.19 14.55
CA LYS A 241 -9.73 -9.20 13.40
C LYS A 241 -9.74 -10.54 12.66
N ARG A 242 -10.93 -10.90 12.15
CA ARG A 242 -11.23 -12.13 11.40
C ARG A 242 -10.79 -12.03 9.94
N LYS A 243 -10.29 -13.15 9.39
CA LYS A 243 -9.85 -13.32 7.99
C LYS A 243 -11.01 -13.50 7.01
N LYS A 244 -10.93 -12.84 5.84
CA LYS A 244 -11.73 -13.17 4.65
C LYS A 244 -10.80 -13.44 3.47
N TYR A 245 -11.11 -14.49 2.71
CA TYR A 245 -10.37 -14.95 1.54
C TYR A 245 -10.99 -14.44 0.24
N ASN A 246 -10.17 -14.08 -0.74
CA ASN A 246 -10.60 -13.98 -2.15
C ASN A 246 -9.46 -14.33 -3.10
N GLY A 247 -9.70 -15.25 -4.02
CA GLY A 247 -8.85 -15.57 -5.17
C GLY A 247 -9.63 -15.29 -6.47
N ASN A 248 -8.98 -14.62 -7.43
CA ASN A 248 -9.62 -14.15 -8.65
C ASN A 248 -9.52 -15.18 -9.78
N HIS A 249 -10.65 -15.81 -10.10
CA HIS A 249 -11.00 -16.24 -11.46
C HIS A 249 -12.06 -15.25 -11.99
N ILE A 250 -12.12 -15.05 -13.31
CA ILE A 250 -13.19 -14.26 -13.92
C ILE A 250 -14.51 -14.88 -13.49
N GLN A 251 -15.27 -14.18 -12.64
CA GLN A 251 -16.49 -14.69 -12.06
C GLN A 251 -17.75 -14.12 -12.74
N ASP A 252 -17.60 -13.09 -13.57
CA ASP A 252 -18.76 -12.47 -14.20
C ASP A 252 -18.45 -11.99 -15.64
N PHE A 253 -19.48 -12.07 -16.51
CA PHE A 253 -19.44 -11.58 -17.90
C PHE A 253 -19.27 -10.06 -18.02
N SER A 254 -19.52 -9.31 -16.96
CA SER A 254 -19.35 -7.86 -16.90
C SER A 254 -17.88 -7.39 -17.04
N GLU A 255 -16.92 -8.30 -16.85
CA GLU A 255 -15.49 -7.99 -16.99
C GLU A 255 -14.95 -8.01 -18.42
N LEU A 256 -15.73 -8.50 -19.40
CA LEU A 256 -15.35 -8.63 -20.80
C LEU A 256 -16.16 -7.68 -21.71
N SER A 257 -15.45 -6.77 -22.37
CA SER A 257 -16.03 -5.89 -23.40
C SER A 257 -15.79 -6.45 -24.80
N ILE A 258 -16.76 -6.28 -25.70
CA ILE A 258 -16.60 -6.71 -27.10
C ILE A 258 -15.40 -5.99 -27.72
N GLY A 259 -14.45 -6.79 -28.23
CA GLY A 259 -13.18 -6.28 -28.75
C GLY A 259 -11.98 -6.55 -27.85
N ASP A 260 -12.20 -7.01 -26.62
CA ASP A 260 -11.11 -7.37 -25.70
C ASP A 260 -10.30 -8.56 -26.23
N TYR A 261 -9.00 -8.52 -26.00
CA TYR A 261 -8.14 -9.66 -26.23
C TYR A 261 -8.27 -10.66 -25.09
N VAL A 262 -8.56 -11.91 -25.42
CA VAL A 262 -8.75 -12.99 -24.44
C VAL A 262 -7.84 -14.18 -24.79
N VAL A 263 -7.33 -14.83 -23.77
CA VAL A 263 -6.51 -16.02 -23.89
C VAL A 263 -7.31 -17.24 -23.47
N HIS A 264 -7.55 -18.15 -24.41
CA HIS A 264 -8.12 -19.45 -24.10
C HIS A 264 -7.02 -20.45 -23.77
N GLU A 265 -7.19 -21.23 -22.71
CA GLU A 265 -6.16 -22.15 -22.22
C GLU A 265 -5.62 -23.12 -23.30
N LYS A 266 -6.49 -23.62 -24.17
CA LYS A 266 -6.13 -24.60 -25.23
C LYS A 266 -5.83 -23.97 -26.58
N HIS A 267 -6.43 -22.81 -26.91
CA HIS A 267 -6.43 -22.23 -28.24
C HIS A 267 -5.61 -20.94 -28.37
N GLY A 268 -5.20 -20.34 -27.24
CA GLY A 268 -4.38 -19.14 -27.20
C GLY A 268 -5.16 -17.85 -27.39
N LEU A 269 -4.50 -16.83 -27.91
CA LEU A 269 -4.99 -15.45 -27.97
C LEU A 269 -5.99 -15.25 -29.10
N GLY A 270 -7.18 -14.74 -28.77
CA GLY A 270 -8.24 -14.32 -29.68
C GLY A 270 -8.88 -13.02 -29.24
N ILE A 271 -9.91 -12.57 -29.94
CA ILE A 271 -10.70 -11.37 -29.62
C ILE A 271 -12.10 -11.80 -29.22
N TYR A 272 -12.57 -11.31 -28.08
CA TYR A 272 -13.93 -11.53 -27.62
C TYR A 272 -14.92 -10.75 -28.49
N ARG A 273 -15.94 -11.44 -29.02
CA ARG A 273 -16.95 -10.87 -29.92
C ARG A 273 -18.36 -10.88 -29.34
N GLY A 274 -18.52 -11.19 -28.05
CA GLY A 274 -19.80 -11.22 -27.37
C GLY A 274 -20.36 -12.64 -27.17
N ILE A 275 -21.60 -12.71 -26.75
CA ILE A 275 -22.35 -13.94 -26.52
C ILE A 275 -23.36 -14.10 -27.64
N GLU A 276 -23.39 -15.28 -28.30
CA GLU A 276 -24.35 -15.62 -29.31
C GLU A 276 -25.16 -16.84 -28.85
N LYS A 277 -26.50 -16.78 -29.10
CA LYS A 277 -27.37 -17.92 -28.88
C LYS A 277 -27.26 -18.86 -30.08
N VAL A 278 -26.81 -20.07 -29.85
CA VAL A 278 -26.66 -21.08 -30.89
C VAL A 278 -27.55 -22.26 -30.53
N GLU A 279 -28.39 -22.67 -31.48
CA GLU A 279 -29.24 -23.85 -31.36
C GLU A 279 -28.45 -25.09 -31.81
N VAL A 280 -28.17 -26.00 -30.87
CA VAL A 280 -27.56 -27.31 -31.14
C VAL A 280 -28.53 -28.38 -30.62
N ASP A 281 -28.92 -29.31 -31.49
CA ASP A 281 -29.82 -30.41 -31.17
C ASP A 281 -31.20 -29.95 -30.58
N LYS A 282 -31.77 -28.87 -31.14
CA LYS A 282 -33.02 -28.23 -30.67
C LYS A 282 -32.98 -27.63 -29.25
N ILE A 283 -31.78 -27.46 -28.69
CA ILE A 283 -31.56 -26.77 -27.40
C ILE A 283 -30.77 -25.48 -27.68
N VAL A 284 -31.38 -24.35 -27.33
CA VAL A 284 -30.73 -23.03 -27.43
C VAL A 284 -29.83 -22.84 -26.20
N LYS A 285 -28.54 -22.61 -26.45
CA LYS A 285 -27.56 -22.32 -25.39
C LYS A 285 -26.78 -21.07 -25.73
N ASP A 286 -26.32 -20.36 -24.69
CA ASP A 286 -25.49 -19.19 -24.82
C ASP A 286 -24.01 -19.61 -24.98
N TYR A 287 -23.37 -19.12 -26.05
CA TYR A 287 -21.98 -19.37 -26.37
C TYR A 287 -21.20 -18.07 -26.42
N ILE A 288 -20.03 -18.08 -25.84
CA ILE A 288 -19.03 -17.03 -25.97
C ILE A 288 -18.36 -17.17 -27.31
N LYS A 289 -18.36 -16.11 -28.14
CA LYS A 289 -17.72 -16.08 -29.45
C LYS A 289 -16.35 -15.43 -29.35
N ILE A 290 -15.33 -16.12 -29.79
CA ILE A 290 -13.94 -15.64 -29.83
C ILE A 290 -13.44 -15.74 -31.25
N GLU A 291 -13.01 -14.61 -31.81
CA GLU A 291 -12.43 -14.53 -33.15
C GLU A 291 -10.91 -14.69 -33.11
N TYR A 292 -10.37 -15.51 -33.98
CA TYR A 292 -8.94 -15.76 -34.13
C TYR A 292 -8.39 -15.13 -35.40
N ARG A 293 -7.06 -15.31 -35.65
CA ARG A 293 -6.42 -14.83 -36.86
C ARG A 293 -7.17 -15.28 -38.08
N ASP A 294 -7.41 -15.07 -39.08
CA ASP A 294 -8.11 -15.55 -40.26
C ASP A 294 -9.66 -15.48 -40.16
N GLY A 295 -10.21 -14.78 -39.15
CA GLY A 295 -11.66 -14.65 -38.96
C GLY A 295 -12.38 -15.95 -38.52
N SER A 296 -11.61 -17.00 -38.16
CA SER A 296 -12.21 -18.22 -37.59
C SER A 296 -12.71 -17.97 -36.18
N ASN A 297 -13.93 -18.47 -35.87
CA ASN A 297 -14.58 -18.28 -34.60
C ASN A 297 -14.56 -19.57 -33.77
N LEU A 298 -14.29 -19.41 -32.48
CA LEU A 298 -14.46 -20.45 -31.47
C LEU A 298 -15.69 -20.12 -30.64
N TYR A 299 -16.55 -21.10 -30.46
CA TYR A 299 -17.72 -21.01 -29.60
C TYR A 299 -17.52 -21.89 -28.37
N ILE A 300 -17.53 -21.29 -27.20
CA ILE A 300 -17.46 -21.99 -25.90
C ILE A 300 -18.73 -21.73 -25.11
N LEU A 301 -19.18 -22.73 -24.35
CA LEU A 301 -20.34 -22.56 -23.49
C LEU A 301 -20.10 -21.43 -22.49
N ALA A 302 -21.11 -20.59 -22.27
CA ALA A 302 -21.05 -19.51 -21.31
C ALA A 302 -20.69 -19.98 -19.87
N THR A 303 -20.99 -21.23 -19.54
CA THR A 303 -20.64 -21.88 -18.26
C THR A 303 -19.15 -22.23 -18.13
N GLN A 304 -18.35 -22.10 -19.20
CA GLN A 304 -16.92 -22.39 -19.20
C GLN A 304 -16.06 -21.11 -19.26
N LEU A 305 -16.51 -20.05 -18.59
CA LEU A 305 -15.83 -18.76 -18.55
C LEU A 305 -14.44 -18.85 -17.90
N ASP A 306 -14.26 -19.75 -16.96
CA ASP A 306 -12.99 -20.07 -16.29
C ASP A 306 -11.88 -20.56 -17.20
N ALA A 307 -12.20 -21.03 -18.43
CA ALA A 307 -11.21 -21.36 -19.45
C ALA A 307 -10.64 -20.12 -20.18
N LEU A 308 -11.15 -18.92 -19.91
CA LEU A 308 -10.74 -17.66 -20.49
C LEU A 308 -10.07 -16.75 -19.47
N GLN A 309 -9.07 -16.01 -19.93
CA GLN A 309 -8.42 -14.95 -19.18
C GLN A 309 -8.32 -13.70 -20.06
N LYS A 310 -8.59 -12.52 -19.48
CA LYS A 310 -8.37 -11.25 -20.18
C LYS A 310 -6.87 -11.05 -20.40
N TYR A 311 -6.47 -10.73 -21.63
CA TYR A 311 -5.08 -10.46 -21.96
C TYR A 311 -4.71 -9.04 -21.49
N THR A 312 -3.73 -8.93 -20.61
CA THR A 312 -3.12 -7.69 -20.16
C THR A 312 -1.67 -7.67 -20.65
N GLY A 313 -1.41 -6.99 -21.77
CA GLY A 313 -0.07 -6.85 -22.32
C GLY A 313 0.67 -5.66 -21.71
N ALA A 314 1.99 -5.77 -21.53
CA ALA A 314 2.83 -4.72 -20.98
C ALA A 314 3.01 -3.49 -21.92
N ASP A 315 2.75 -3.63 -23.22
CA ASP A 315 2.88 -2.57 -24.23
C ASP A 315 1.51 -2.21 -24.82
N ALA A 316 0.93 -1.10 -24.38
CA ALA A 316 -0.36 -0.59 -24.87
C ALA A 316 -0.35 -0.24 -26.37
N ASP A 317 0.81 0.03 -26.98
CA ASP A 317 0.93 0.48 -28.38
C ASP A 317 1.10 -0.65 -29.41
N ARG A 318 1.30 -1.90 -29.00
CA ARG A 318 1.45 -3.02 -29.92
C ARG A 318 0.26 -3.96 -29.87
N LYS A 319 -0.57 -3.96 -30.92
CA LYS A 319 -1.62 -4.98 -31.08
C LYS A 319 -1.00 -6.38 -31.04
N PRO A 320 -1.39 -7.24 -30.08
CA PRO A 320 -0.83 -8.57 -29.95
C PRO A 320 -1.21 -9.41 -31.17
N LYS A 321 -0.30 -10.29 -31.57
CA LYS A 321 -0.53 -11.17 -32.73
C LYS A 321 -1.46 -12.32 -32.36
N LEU A 322 -2.65 -12.36 -32.96
CA LEU A 322 -3.63 -13.40 -32.72
C LEU A 322 -3.11 -14.77 -33.13
N ASN A 323 -3.49 -15.80 -32.39
CA ASN A 323 -3.21 -17.20 -32.76
C ASN A 323 -4.14 -17.66 -33.88
N LYS A 324 -3.74 -18.71 -34.58
CA LYS A 324 -4.55 -19.39 -35.59
C LYS A 324 -5.21 -20.63 -34.99
N LEU A 325 -6.53 -20.75 -35.14
CA LEU A 325 -7.28 -21.90 -34.63
C LEU A 325 -6.85 -23.20 -35.31
N GLY A 326 -6.76 -24.29 -34.56
CA GLY A 326 -6.40 -25.62 -35.13
C GLY A 326 -4.91 -25.83 -35.44
N THR A 327 -4.04 -24.85 -35.15
CA THR A 327 -2.60 -24.98 -35.34
C THR A 327 -1.85 -25.31 -34.06
N GLN A 328 -0.64 -25.81 -34.17
CA GLN A 328 0.23 -26.08 -33.03
C GLN A 328 0.98 -24.81 -32.51
N GLU A 329 0.71 -23.62 -33.05
CA GLU A 329 1.41 -22.37 -32.66
C GLU A 329 1.34 -22.13 -31.16
N TRP A 330 0.17 -22.26 -30.56
CA TRP A 330 -0.03 -22.06 -29.12
C TRP A 330 0.72 -23.11 -28.29
N ASN A 331 0.67 -24.37 -28.69
CA ASN A 331 1.40 -25.42 -28.00
C ASN A 331 2.91 -25.21 -28.08
N ARG A 332 3.43 -24.75 -29.23
CA ARG A 332 4.86 -24.39 -29.41
C ARG A 332 5.22 -23.21 -28.51
N THR A 333 4.35 -22.20 -28.41
CA THR A 333 4.56 -21.04 -27.49
C THR A 333 4.59 -21.49 -26.04
N LYS A 334 3.61 -22.31 -25.60
CA LYS A 334 3.61 -22.90 -24.26
C LYS A 334 4.87 -23.73 -23.98
N THR A 335 5.29 -24.57 -24.94
CA THR A 335 6.48 -25.42 -24.77
C THR A 335 7.75 -24.57 -24.68
N LYS A 336 7.85 -23.51 -25.50
CA LYS A 336 8.98 -22.57 -25.44
C LYS A 336 9.04 -21.84 -24.10
N VAL A 337 7.89 -21.33 -23.60
CA VAL A 337 7.80 -20.66 -22.29
C VAL A 337 8.11 -21.64 -21.17
N ARG A 338 7.52 -22.86 -21.19
CA ARG A 338 7.84 -23.90 -20.20
C ARG A 338 9.32 -24.28 -20.20
N GLY A 339 9.93 -24.34 -21.38
CA GLY A 339 11.38 -24.60 -21.53
C GLY A 339 12.21 -23.48 -20.90
N ALA A 340 11.86 -22.22 -21.18
CA ALA A 340 12.54 -21.07 -20.60
C ALA A 340 12.38 -21.02 -19.05
N VAL A 341 11.16 -21.26 -18.55
CA VAL A 341 10.89 -21.33 -17.10
C VAL A 341 11.66 -22.50 -16.45
N LYS A 342 11.71 -23.67 -17.12
CA LYS A 342 12.45 -24.82 -16.61
C LYS A 342 13.97 -24.55 -16.56
N ASN A 343 14.51 -23.82 -17.53
CA ASN A 343 15.91 -23.43 -17.51
C ASN A 343 16.22 -22.45 -16.39
N ILE A 344 15.37 -21.44 -16.19
CA ILE A 344 15.48 -20.50 -15.06
C ILE A 344 15.40 -21.25 -13.72
N ALA A 345 14.43 -22.15 -13.58
CA ALA A 345 14.31 -22.98 -12.38
C ALA A 345 15.55 -23.85 -12.15
N LYS A 346 16.10 -24.46 -13.20
CA LYS A 346 17.33 -25.26 -13.11
C LYS A 346 18.52 -24.42 -12.65
N GLU A 347 18.70 -23.24 -13.22
CA GLU A 347 19.77 -22.30 -12.82
C GLU A 347 19.63 -21.82 -11.37
N LEU A 348 18.39 -21.60 -10.91
CA LEU A 348 18.12 -21.25 -9.51
C LEU A 348 18.46 -22.41 -8.57
N VAL A 349 18.07 -23.63 -8.93
CA VAL A 349 18.38 -24.83 -8.15
C VAL A 349 19.89 -25.08 -8.09
N GLU A 350 20.60 -24.93 -9.22
CA GLU A 350 22.07 -25.08 -9.26
C GLU A 350 22.78 -24.03 -8.38
N LEU A 351 22.30 -22.77 -8.42
CA LEU A 351 22.82 -21.71 -7.56
C LEU A 351 22.57 -22.03 -6.08
N TYR A 352 21.35 -22.48 -5.77
CA TYR A 352 20.94 -22.85 -4.40
C TYR A 352 21.76 -24.05 -3.88
N ALA A 353 21.94 -25.10 -4.70
CA ALA A 353 22.75 -26.25 -4.34
C ALA A 353 24.22 -25.85 -4.08
N ALA A 354 24.79 -25.00 -4.94
CA ALA A 354 26.15 -24.50 -4.76
C ALA A 354 26.33 -23.65 -3.49
N ARG A 355 25.27 -23.01 -3.03
CA ARG A 355 25.27 -22.25 -1.76
C ARG A 355 25.15 -23.17 -0.54
N GLN A 356 24.32 -24.23 -0.64
CA GLN A 356 24.17 -25.22 0.43
C GLN A 356 25.43 -26.00 0.73
N GLU A 357 26.32 -26.19 -0.26
CA GLU A 357 27.61 -26.86 -0.07
C GLU A 357 28.66 -25.98 0.62
N LYS A 358 28.42 -24.68 0.73
CA LYS A 358 29.35 -23.74 1.34
C LYS A 358 28.87 -23.34 2.72
N GLU A 359 29.82 -23.27 3.66
CA GLU A 359 29.56 -22.66 4.94
C GLU A 359 29.62 -21.15 4.85
N GLY A 360 28.56 -20.48 5.35
CA GLY A 360 28.47 -19.02 5.47
C GLY A 360 29.23 -18.50 6.70
N TYR A 361 29.33 -17.19 6.77
CA TYR A 361 29.78 -16.55 7.99
C TYR A 361 28.63 -16.59 9.02
N VAL A 362 28.91 -17.02 10.23
CA VAL A 362 27.93 -17.08 11.31
C VAL A 362 28.06 -15.81 12.15
N CYS A 363 27.04 -14.97 12.13
CA CYS A 363 26.97 -13.80 13.01
C CYS A 363 26.76 -14.25 14.47
N GLY A 364 27.30 -13.49 15.41
CA GLY A 364 27.03 -13.69 16.83
C GLY A 364 25.61 -13.31 17.24
N PRO A 365 25.16 -13.66 18.46
CA PRO A 365 23.88 -13.23 18.99
C PRO A 365 23.81 -11.70 19.11
N ASP A 366 22.60 -11.17 19.23
CA ASP A 366 22.37 -9.72 19.32
C ASP A 366 23.13 -9.09 20.48
N THR A 367 23.93 -8.09 20.17
CA THR A 367 24.68 -7.29 21.14
C THR A 367 23.77 -6.27 21.85
N VAL A 368 24.29 -5.59 22.87
CA VAL A 368 23.58 -4.46 23.51
C VAL A 368 23.27 -3.36 22.48
N TRP A 369 24.22 -3.05 21.59
CA TRP A 369 24.04 -2.03 20.56
C TRP A 369 22.94 -2.40 19.54
N GLN A 370 22.79 -3.70 19.21
CA GLN A 370 21.70 -4.14 18.34
C GLN A 370 20.33 -3.85 18.99
N ARG A 371 20.19 -4.13 20.28
CA ARG A 371 18.96 -3.88 21.03
C ARG A 371 18.67 -2.39 21.14
N GLU A 372 19.66 -1.57 21.48
CA GLU A 372 19.53 -0.11 21.51
C GLU A 372 19.13 0.44 20.15
N PHE A 373 19.73 -0.03 19.06
CA PHE A 373 19.37 0.36 17.69
C PHE A 373 17.91 0.00 17.36
N GLU A 374 17.44 -1.16 17.78
CA GLU A 374 16.06 -1.61 17.57
C GLU A 374 15.06 -0.84 18.42
N GLU A 375 15.40 -0.57 19.70
CA GLU A 375 14.57 0.24 20.61
C GLU A 375 14.42 1.71 20.14
N MET A 376 15.38 2.21 19.37
CA MET A 376 15.30 3.55 18.74
C MET A 376 14.34 3.60 17.54
N PHE A 377 13.71 2.49 17.14
CA PHE A 377 12.71 2.50 16.08
C PHE A 377 11.44 3.21 16.58
N PRO A 378 10.98 4.27 15.87
CA PRO A 378 9.92 5.14 16.40
C PRO A 378 8.51 4.57 16.27
N TYR A 379 8.35 3.42 15.63
CA TYR A 379 7.06 2.79 15.37
C TYR A 379 6.98 1.43 16.07
N GLU A 380 5.76 0.96 16.35
CA GLU A 380 5.55 -0.44 16.76
C GLU A 380 5.62 -1.35 15.53
N GLU A 381 6.38 -2.40 15.66
CA GLU A 381 6.47 -3.44 14.63
C GLU A 381 5.17 -4.26 14.59
N THR A 382 4.75 -4.63 13.38
CA THR A 382 3.70 -5.64 13.21
C THR A 382 4.25 -7.03 13.54
N ASP A 383 3.36 -7.98 13.87
CA ASP A 383 3.77 -9.36 14.14
C ASP A 383 4.54 -9.96 12.94
N ASP A 384 4.13 -9.66 11.72
CA ASP A 384 4.82 -10.08 10.50
C ASP A 384 6.23 -9.47 10.36
N GLN A 385 6.38 -8.20 10.73
CA GLN A 385 7.70 -7.53 10.73
C GLN A 385 8.63 -8.16 11.76
N LEU A 386 8.13 -8.42 12.98
CA LEU A 386 8.91 -9.09 14.03
C LEU A 386 9.35 -10.48 13.60
N MET A 387 8.44 -11.28 13.02
CA MET A 387 8.77 -12.60 12.49
C MET A 387 9.82 -12.52 11.39
N ALA A 388 9.68 -11.58 10.44
CA ALA A 388 10.64 -11.41 9.35
C ALA A 388 12.02 -10.95 9.85
N ILE A 389 12.07 -10.11 10.89
CA ILE A 389 13.32 -9.69 11.55
C ILE A 389 13.97 -10.87 12.24
N GLU A 390 13.23 -11.62 13.04
CA GLU A 390 13.73 -12.81 13.73
C GLU A 390 14.24 -13.89 12.77
N ASP A 391 13.49 -14.16 11.71
CA ASP A 391 13.87 -15.10 10.67
C ASP A 391 15.16 -14.68 9.97
N THR A 392 15.27 -13.38 9.62
CA THR A 392 16.49 -12.82 8.98
C THR A 392 17.70 -12.95 9.91
N LYS A 393 17.53 -12.66 11.21
CA LYS A 393 18.60 -12.81 12.19
C LYS A 393 19.01 -14.28 12.38
N LYS A 394 18.05 -15.20 12.46
CA LYS A 394 18.31 -16.65 12.57
C LYS A 394 19.08 -17.17 11.35
N ASP A 395 18.73 -16.69 10.15
CA ASP A 395 19.47 -17.04 8.94
C ASP A 395 20.92 -16.55 9.01
N MET A 396 21.16 -15.30 9.43
CA MET A 396 22.50 -14.73 9.59
C MET A 396 23.33 -15.41 10.71
N GLU A 397 22.67 -15.99 11.69
CA GLU A 397 23.28 -16.76 12.79
C GLU A 397 23.46 -18.23 12.45
N SER A 398 23.05 -18.66 11.26
CA SER A 398 23.19 -20.04 10.79
C SER A 398 24.48 -20.25 10.00
N THR A 399 24.91 -21.50 9.84
CA THR A 399 26.03 -21.87 8.97
C THR A 399 25.69 -21.82 7.48
N LYS A 400 24.41 -21.66 7.14
CA LYS A 400 23.95 -21.56 5.74
C LYS A 400 24.06 -20.12 5.27
N ILE A 401 24.50 -19.92 4.04
CA ILE A 401 24.49 -18.60 3.42
C ILE A 401 23.03 -18.17 3.19
N MET A 402 22.59 -17.10 3.83
CA MET A 402 21.22 -16.59 3.74
C MET A 402 20.86 -16.18 2.30
N ASP A 403 19.69 -16.58 1.84
CA ASP A 403 19.01 -16.04 0.65
C ASP A 403 17.53 -15.87 0.94
N ARG A 404 17.20 -14.78 1.62
CA ARG A 404 15.83 -14.50 2.06
C ARG A 404 15.18 -13.44 1.17
N LEU A 405 13.93 -13.70 0.84
CA LEU A 405 13.06 -12.77 0.13
C LEU A 405 12.00 -12.23 1.10
N VAL A 406 11.98 -10.92 1.29
CA VAL A 406 10.94 -10.23 2.07
C VAL A 406 9.96 -9.59 1.09
N CYS A 407 8.73 -10.10 1.11
CA CYS A 407 7.62 -9.61 0.31
C CYS A 407 6.67 -8.81 1.19
N GLY A 408 6.25 -7.66 0.75
CA GLY A 408 5.27 -6.85 1.46
C GLY A 408 4.91 -5.63 0.63
N ASP A 409 3.71 -5.10 0.82
CA ASP A 409 3.25 -3.92 0.09
C ASP A 409 4.13 -2.69 0.36
N VAL A 410 3.97 -1.64 -0.45
CA VAL A 410 4.65 -0.35 -0.23
C VAL A 410 4.23 0.20 1.13
N GLY A 411 5.21 0.65 1.92
CA GLY A 411 4.96 1.19 3.26
C GLY A 411 4.81 0.13 4.38
N TYR A 412 5.05 -1.16 4.11
CA TYR A 412 4.99 -2.23 5.14
C TYR A 412 6.29 -2.38 5.96
N GLY A 413 7.18 -1.41 5.90
CA GLY A 413 8.38 -1.39 6.75
C GLY A 413 9.51 -2.33 6.33
N LYS A 414 9.52 -2.83 5.08
CA LYS A 414 10.61 -3.68 4.56
C LYS A 414 12.01 -3.09 4.78
N THR A 415 12.14 -1.78 4.68
CA THR A 415 13.40 -1.06 4.88
C THR A 415 13.94 -1.21 6.31
N GLU A 416 13.07 -1.27 7.33
CA GLU A 416 13.50 -1.46 8.72
C GLU A 416 14.11 -2.85 8.94
N ILE A 417 13.56 -3.90 8.30
CA ILE A 417 14.15 -5.24 8.34
C ILE A 417 15.56 -5.21 7.75
N ALA A 418 15.73 -4.52 6.63
CA ALA A 418 17.05 -4.35 5.99
C ALA A 418 18.04 -3.55 6.85
N LEU A 419 17.57 -2.49 7.54
CA LEU A 419 18.37 -1.69 8.45
C LEU A 419 18.92 -2.53 9.62
N ARG A 420 18.07 -3.36 10.24
CA ARG A 420 18.48 -4.23 11.36
C ARG A 420 19.46 -5.31 10.91
N ALA A 421 19.24 -5.92 9.75
CA ALA A 421 20.17 -6.86 9.16
C ALA A 421 21.51 -6.20 8.81
N ALA A 422 21.49 -5.00 8.22
CA ALA A 422 22.70 -4.24 7.91
C ALA A 422 23.49 -3.89 9.17
N PHE A 423 22.81 -3.43 10.22
CA PHE A 423 23.45 -3.08 11.48
C PHE A 423 24.10 -4.31 12.13
N LYS A 424 23.41 -5.48 12.12
CA LYS A 424 23.96 -6.74 12.63
C LYS A 424 25.23 -7.16 11.87
N ALA A 425 25.25 -7.06 10.55
CA ALA A 425 26.43 -7.38 9.75
C ALA A 425 27.61 -6.43 10.04
N VAL A 426 27.35 -5.13 10.22
CA VAL A 426 28.38 -4.13 10.52
C VAL A 426 29.02 -4.37 11.89
N GLN A 427 28.26 -4.79 12.89
CA GLN A 427 28.81 -5.13 14.20
C GLN A 427 29.83 -6.28 14.13
N GLU A 428 29.67 -7.19 13.17
CA GLU A 428 30.63 -8.26 12.87
C GLU A 428 31.78 -7.81 11.95
N SER A 429 31.98 -6.49 11.81
CA SER A 429 32.96 -5.88 10.91
C SER A 429 32.84 -6.33 9.46
N ARG A 430 31.61 -6.62 9.02
CA ARG A 430 31.28 -6.97 7.64
C ARG A 430 30.73 -5.77 6.90
N GLN A 431 31.15 -5.60 5.66
CA GLN A 431 30.62 -4.55 4.79
C GLN A 431 29.27 -4.95 4.21
N VAL A 432 28.41 -3.97 4.03
CA VAL A 432 27.05 -4.14 3.51
C VAL A 432 26.87 -3.36 2.22
N VAL A 433 26.24 -3.97 1.24
CA VAL A 433 25.78 -3.31 0.01
C VAL A 433 24.27 -3.23 0.02
N TYR A 434 23.73 -2.04 -0.18
CA TYR A 434 22.32 -1.82 -0.42
C TYR A 434 22.11 -1.37 -1.87
N LEU A 435 21.56 -2.26 -2.69
CA LEU A 435 21.40 -2.07 -4.13
C LEU A 435 19.97 -1.65 -4.46
N VAL A 436 19.81 -0.52 -5.13
CA VAL A 436 18.51 0.04 -5.53
C VAL A 436 18.46 0.35 -7.03
N PRO A 437 17.27 0.33 -7.65
CA PRO A 437 17.16 0.50 -9.10
C PRO A 437 17.41 1.93 -9.60
N THR A 438 17.17 2.96 -8.78
CA THR A 438 17.25 4.38 -9.21
C THR A 438 18.16 5.21 -8.29
N THR A 439 18.70 6.30 -8.85
CA THR A 439 19.58 7.25 -8.10
C THR A 439 18.83 7.98 -7.00
N ILE A 440 17.56 8.27 -7.21
CA ILE A 440 16.71 8.97 -6.25
C ILE A 440 16.44 8.08 -5.04
N LEU A 441 16.10 6.80 -5.26
CA LEU A 441 15.96 5.82 -4.18
C LEU A 441 17.28 5.64 -3.42
N ALA A 442 18.42 5.62 -4.13
CA ALA A 442 19.72 5.52 -3.49
C ALA A 442 19.96 6.69 -2.52
N GLN A 443 19.61 7.91 -2.93
CA GLN A 443 19.73 9.09 -2.08
C GLN A 443 18.76 9.04 -0.89
N GLN A 444 17.53 8.61 -1.11
CA GLN A 444 16.51 8.49 -0.06
C GLN A 444 16.94 7.46 1.00
N HIS A 445 17.32 6.26 0.59
CA HIS A 445 17.82 5.24 1.51
C HIS A 445 19.12 5.67 2.21
N TYR A 446 20.01 6.36 1.49
CA TYR A 446 21.20 6.92 2.11
C TYR A 446 20.85 7.86 3.27
N ASN A 447 19.93 8.78 3.06
CA ASN A 447 19.48 9.70 4.10
C ASN A 447 18.87 8.96 5.30
N THR A 448 18.02 7.97 5.02
CA THR A 448 17.40 7.14 6.07
C THR A 448 18.42 6.36 6.87
N PHE A 449 19.37 5.71 6.20
CA PHE A 449 20.45 4.96 6.87
C PHE A 449 21.38 5.87 7.70
N VAL A 450 21.78 7.01 7.14
CA VAL A 450 22.61 7.98 7.88
C VAL A 450 21.89 8.48 9.13
N GLN A 451 20.60 8.79 9.02
CA GLN A 451 19.80 9.25 10.15
C GLN A 451 19.65 8.17 11.23
N ARG A 452 19.36 6.94 10.86
CA ARG A 452 19.18 5.82 11.79
C ARG A 452 20.50 5.38 12.43
N MET A 453 21.62 5.51 11.74
CA MET A 453 22.96 5.12 12.22
C MET A 453 23.72 6.26 12.92
N LYS A 454 23.13 7.47 13.05
CA LYS A 454 23.79 8.69 13.50
C LYS A 454 24.48 8.55 14.87
N GLU A 455 23.89 7.78 15.78
CA GLU A 455 24.39 7.62 17.15
C GLU A 455 25.39 6.46 17.30
N PHE A 456 25.66 5.76 16.21
CA PHE A 456 26.58 4.62 16.18
C PHE A 456 27.81 4.93 15.30
N PRO A 457 28.97 4.35 15.59
CA PRO A 457 30.18 4.55 14.81
C PRO A 457 30.16 3.77 13.47
N VAL A 458 29.08 3.95 12.69
CA VAL A 458 28.85 3.28 11.41
C VAL A 458 28.95 4.30 10.29
N ARG A 459 29.82 4.02 9.33
CA ARG A 459 29.99 4.89 8.17
C ARG A 459 29.18 4.39 6.99
N VAL A 460 28.17 5.17 6.61
CA VAL A 460 27.34 4.96 5.42
C VAL A 460 27.84 5.86 4.30
N ASP A 461 28.02 5.33 3.09
CA ASP A 461 28.39 6.12 1.91
C ASP A 461 27.49 5.81 0.72
N LEU A 462 27.44 6.74 -0.26
CA LEU A 462 26.58 6.70 -1.42
C LEU A 462 27.43 6.55 -2.69
N LEU A 463 27.12 5.56 -3.51
CA LEU A 463 27.79 5.33 -4.79
C LEU A 463 26.76 5.39 -5.95
N CYS A 464 26.47 6.59 -6.42
CA CYS A 464 25.59 6.86 -7.54
C CYS A 464 26.07 8.09 -8.31
N ARG A 465 25.34 8.47 -9.37
CA ARG A 465 25.73 9.61 -10.22
C ARG A 465 25.66 10.98 -9.54
N PHE A 466 24.92 11.11 -8.45
CA PHE A 466 24.88 12.37 -7.69
C PHE A 466 26.22 12.72 -7.02
N ARG A 467 27.11 11.73 -6.91
CA ARG A 467 28.45 11.95 -6.38
C ARG A 467 29.42 12.34 -7.49
N THR A 468 30.24 13.35 -7.23
CA THR A 468 31.29 13.75 -8.17
C THR A 468 32.29 12.62 -8.39
N PRO A 469 33.00 12.58 -9.53
CA PRO A 469 34.02 11.55 -9.77
C PRO A 469 35.09 11.44 -8.66
N ALA A 470 35.45 12.58 -8.08
CA ALA A 470 36.41 12.62 -6.94
C ALA A 470 35.82 11.95 -5.68
N GLN A 471 34.53 12.23 -5.37
CA GLN A 471 33.85 11.60 -4.25
C GLN A 471 33.68 10.08 -4.49
N GLN A 472 33.27 9.66 -5.70
CA GLN A 472 33.17 8.25 -6.03
C GLN A 472 34.49 7.53 -5.88
N LYS A 473 35.60 8.13 -6.37
CA LYS A 473 36.96 7.56 -6.22
C LYS A 473 37.31 7.38 -4.76
N LYS A 474 37.05 8.41 -3.92
CA LYS A 474 37.28 8.33 -2.48
C LYS A 474 36.49 7.20 -1.84
N THR A 475 35.20 7.10 -2.14
CA THR A 475 34.34 6.01 -1.63
C THR A 475 34.89 4.63 -2.05
N LEU A 476 35.36 4.46 -3.29
CA LEU A 476 35.93 3.20 -3.77
C LEU A 476 37.25 2.85 -3.04
N ASP A 477 38.12 3.83 -2.83
CA ASP A 477 39.38 3.63 -2.09
C ASP A 477 39.10 3.28 -0.62
N ASP A 478 38.10 3.91 -0.01
CA ASP A 478 37.71 3.69 1.38
C ASP A 478 36.98 2.34 1.54
N LEU A 479 36.17 1.90 0.57
CA LEU A 479 35.56 0.55 0.53
C LEU A 479 36.63 -0.55 0.51
N LYS A 480 37.65 -0.39 -0.35
CA LYS A 480 38.78 -1.33 -0.45
C LYS A 480 39.56 -1.43 0.83
N LYS A 481 39.67 -0.33 1.58
CA LYS A 481 40.38 -0.29 2.89
C LYS A 481 39.51 -0.83 4.04
N GLY A 482 38.17 -0.99 3.82
CA GLY A 482 37.23 -1.37 4.85
C GLY A 482 36.87 -0.22 5.79
N GLN A 483 36.95 1.03 5.31
CA GLN A 483 36.61 2.23 6.08
C GLN A 483 35.16 2.70 5.83
N VAL A 484 34.45 2.08 4.91
CA VAL A 484 33.01 2.26 4.67
C VAL A 484 32.34 0.97 5.05
N ASP A 485 31.38 1.04 5.97
CA ASP A 485 30.67 -0.11 6.50
C ASP A 485 29.47 -0.46 5.61
N ILE A 486 28.72 0.56 5.19
CA ILE A 486 27.53 0.38 4.36
C ILE A 486 27.67 1.27 3.12
N VAL A 487 27.54 0.68 1.94
CA VAL A 487 27.44 1.43 0.69
C VAL A 487 26.07 1.24 0.06
N ILE A 488 25.40 2.35 -0.20
CA ILE A 488 24.11 2.39 -0.89
C ILE A 488 24.35 2.88 -2.30
N GLY A 489 23.75 2.22 -3.29
CA GLY A 489 23.95 2.66 -4.67
C GLY A 489 23.10 1.94 -5.69
N THR A 490 23.23 2.40 -6.92
CA THR A 490 22.57 1.81 -8.10
C THR A 490 23.50 0.76 -8.73
N HIS A 491 23.22 0.38 -9.98
CA HIS A 491 24.05 -0.54 -10.78
C HIS A 491 25.55 -0.16 -10.79
N ARG A 492 25.92 1.07 -10.43
CA ARG A 492 27.32 1.50 -10.29
C ARG A 492 28.10 0.67 -9.26
N VAL A 493 27.43 0.20 -8.21
CA VAL A 493 28.05 -0.67 -7.18
C VAL A 493 28.45 -2.03 -7.75
N LEU A 494 27.80 -2.48 -8.84
CA LEU A 494 28.09 -3.73 -9.51
C LEU A 494 29.28 -3.64 -10.49
N SER A 495 29.91 -2.49 -10.65
CA SER A 495 31.01 -2.31 -11.59
C SER A 495 32.26 -3.04 -11.12
N LYS A 496 33.12 -3.45 -12.07
CA LYS A 496 34.33 -4.28 -11.80
C LYS A 496 35.39 -3.59 -10.93
N ASP A 497 35.37 -2.28 -10.89
CA ASP A 497 36.30 -1.45 -10.09
C ASP A 497 35.87 -1.31 -8.62
N VAL A 498 34.68 -1.78 -8.26
CA VAL A 498 34.21 -1.82 -6.89
C VAL A 498 34.74 -3.07 -6.19
N ILE A 499 35.64 -2.89 -5.26
CA ILE A 499 36.27 -3.96 -4.50
C ILE A 499 35.96 -3.77 -3.02
N PHE A 500 35.42 -4.79 -2.39
CA PHE A 500 35.14 -4.84 -0.96
C PHE A 500 36.28 -5.56 -0.24
N LYS A 501 36.59 -5.11 0.95
CA LYS A 501 37.57 -5.80 1.81
C LYS A 501 36.94 -7.05 2.43
N ASN A 502 35.69 -6.91 2.93
CA ASN A 502 35.01 -7.95 3.69
C ASN A 502 33.48 -7.85 3.55
N LEU A 503 32.97 -8.07 2.33
CA LEU A 503 31.53 -8.04 2.07
C LEU A 503 30.82 -9.20 2.79
N GLY A 504 29.84 -8.89 3.64
CA GLY A 504 29.06 -9.88 4.40
C GLY A 504 27.58 -9.94 4.01
N LEU A 505 27.00 -8.80 3.63
CA LEU A 505 25.57 -8.73 3.33
C LEU A 505 25.30 -7.94 2.05
N LEU A 506 24.48 -8.49 1.17
CA LEU A 506 23.96 -7.84 -0.02
C LEU A 506 22.44 -7.68 0.11
N ILE A 507 21.96 -6.47 0.23
CA ILE A 507 20.56 -6.12 0.26
C ILE A 507 20.17 -5.64 -1.15
N ILE A 508 19.10 -6.17 -1.71
CA ILE A 508 18.61 -5.84 -3.05
C ILE A 508 17.17 -5.40 -2.97
N ASP A 509 16.91 -4.17 -3.37
CA ASP A 509 15.54 -3.66 -3.47
C ASP A 509 15.04 -3.77 -4.90
N GLU A 510 13.84 -4.33 -5.09
CA GLU A 510 13.17 -4.49 -6.38
C GLU A 510 14.06 -5.18 -7.45
N GLU A 511 14.57 -6.38 -7.15
CA GLU A 511 15.49 -7.15 -8.02
C GLU A 511 14.98 -7.28 -9.47
N GLN A 512 13.67 -7.34 -9.69
CA GLN A 512 13.06 -7.49 -11.02
C GLN A 512 13.34 -6.30 -11.95
N ARG A 513 13.63 -5.13 -11.41
CA ARG A 513 13.89 -3.89 -12.18
C ARG A 513 15.31 -3.81 -12.75
N PHE A 514 16.20 -4.71 -12.36
CA PHE A 514 17.55 -4.74 -12.90
C PHE A 514 17.63 -5.45 -14.25
N GLY A 515 18.41 -4.90 -15.17
CA GLY A 515 18.64 -5.48 -16.49
C GLY A 515 19.44 -6.80 -16.43
N VAL A 516 19.41 -7.59 -17.52
CA VAL A 516 20.00 -8.93 -17.60
C VAL A 516 21.48 -8.96 -17.20
N ALA A 517 22.29 -8.01 -17.70
CA ALA A 517 23.71 -7.92 -17.37
C ALA A 517 23.98 -7.67 -15.88
N HIS A 518 23.14 -6.86 -15.25
CA HIS A 518 23.24 -6.58 -13.82
C HIS A 518 22.80 -7.80 -12.99
N LYS A 519 21.77 -8.53 -13.43
CA LYS A 519 21.33 -9.78 -12.78
C LYS A 519 22.42 -10.85 -12.77
N GLU A 520 23.17 -10.99 -13.86
CA GLU A 520 24.32 -11.90 -13.92
C GLU A 520 25.42 -11.50 -12.90
N ARG A 521 25.68 -10.21 -12.74
CA ARG A 521 26.66 -9.72 -11.75
C ARG A 521 26.18 -9.93 -10.32
N ILE A 522 24.91 -9.63 -10.07
CA ILE A 522 24.25 -9.92 -8.78
C ILE A 522 24.36 -11.41 -8.46
N LYS A 523 24.08 -12.29 -9.42
CA LYS A 523 24.19 -13.75 -9.29
C LYS A 523 25.61 -14.20 -8.90
N GLN A 524 26.64 -13.55 -9.44
CA GLN A 524 28.02 -13.82 -9.04
C GLN A 524 28.32 -13.40 -7.61
N MET A 525 27.84 -12.23 -7.17
CA MET A 525 28.01 -11.74 -5.79
C MET A 525 27.25 -12.60 -4.77
N LYS A 526 26.08 -13.13 -5.15
CA LYS A 526 25.24 -13.99 -4.28
C LYS A 526 25.93 -15.29 -3.86
N LYS A 527 26.99 -15.74 -4.48
CA LYS A 527 27.58 -17.06 -4.22
C LYS A 527 28.21 -17.23 -2.85
N ASP A 528 28.74 -16.15 -2.30
CA ASP A 528 29.61 -16.20 -1.11
C ASP A 528 29.17 -15.21 -0.01
N VAL A 529 28.00 -14.59 -0.15
CA VAL A 529 27.53 -13.49 0.71
C VAL A 529 26.07 -13.70 1.07
N ASP A 530 25.69 -13.34 2.26
CA ASP A 530 24.28 -13.31 2.68
C ASP A 530 23.49 -12.32 1.82
N VAL A 531 22.28 -12.73 1.43
CA VAL A 531 21.42 -11.95 0.53
C VAL A 531 20.04 -11.76 1.13
N LEU A 532 19.65 -10.51 1.23
CA LEU A 532 18.31 -10.10 1.61
C LEU A 532 17.69 -9.34 0.43
N THR A 533 16.63 -9.87 -0.15
CA THR A 533 15.92 -9.21 -1.25
C THR A 533 14.58 -8.68 -0.77
N LEU A 534 14.27 -7.44 -1.13
CA LEU A 534 13.02 -6.78 -0.80
C LEU A 534 12.19 -6.62 -2.08
N THR A 535 10.88 -6.83 -2.00
CA THR A 535 9.97 -6.57 -3.11
C THR A 535 8.60 -6.11 -2.64
N ALA A 536 8.02 -5.14 -3.38
CA ALA A 536 6.66 -4.67 -3.16
C ALA A 536 5.64 -5.42 -4.02
N THR A 537 6.07 -6.22 -5.00
CA THR A 537 5.14 -6.98 -5.84
C THR A 537 4.55 -8.14 -5.05
N PRO A 538 3.21 -8.22 -4.90
CA PRO A 538 2.59 -9.36 -4.22
C PRO A 538 2.86 -10.63 -5.01
N ILE A 539 3.40 -11.64 -4.34
CA ILE A 539 3.61 -12.97 -4.94
C ILE A 539 2.31 -13.76 -4.78
N PRO A 540 1.68 -14.21 -5.87
CA PRO A 540 0.49 -15.05 -5.78
C PRO A 540 0.77 -16.30 -4.93
N ARG A 541 -0.18 -16.71 -4.10
CA ARG A 541 -0.06 -17.84 -3.17
C ARG A 541 0.45 -19.13 -3.83
N THR A 542 0.04 -19.37 -5.06
CA THR A 542 0.52 -20.50 -5.88
C THR A 542 2.01 -20.42 -6.23
N LEU A 543 2.52 -19.21 -6.47
CA LEU A 543 3.94 -18.99 -6.73
C LEU A 543 4.74 -19.05 -5.42
N HIS A 544 4.17 -18.56 -4.32
CA HIS A 544 4.73 -18.71 -2.98
C HIS A 544 4.94 -20.18 -2.64
N MET A 545 3.92 -21.03 -2.81
CA MET A 545 4.04 -22.47 -2.56
C MET A 545 5.05 -23.17 -3.49
N SER A 546 5.24 -22.65 -4.71
CA SER A 546 6.23 -23.19 -5.67
C SER A 546 7.66 -22.81 -5.33
N LEU A 547 7.86 -21.70 -4.61
CA LEU A 547 9.17 -21.22 -4.16
C LEU A 547 9.58 -21.78 -2.79
N ILE A 548 8.63 -22.35 -2.03
CA ILE A 548 8.92 -23.01 -0.74
C ILE A 548 9.94 -24.14 -0.98
N GLY A 549 11.08 -24.04 -0.33
CA GLY A 549 12.20 -24.98 -0.46
C GLY A 549 13.26 -24.62 -1.49
N ILE A 550 13.04 -23.58 -2.34
CA ILE A 550 14.05 -23.04 -3.25
C ILE A 550 14.70 -21.77 -2.64
N ARG A 551 13.93 -20.98 -1.91
CA ARG A 551 14.38 -19.74 -1.29
C ARG A 551 13.60 -19.47 -0.02
N ASP A 552 14.27 -19.00 1.03
CA ASP A 552 13.62 -18.58 2.27
C ASP A 552 12.81 -17.32 2.04
N MET A 553 11.60 -17.24 2.60
CA MET A 553 10.68 -16.15 2.32
C MET A 553 9.89 -15.73 3.56
N SER A 554 9.84 -14.43 3.78
CA SER A 554 8.97 -13.78 4.76
C SER A 554 7.97 -12.87 4.05
N VAL A 555 6.70 -12.96 4.40
CA VAL A 555 5.62 -12.17 3.79
C VAL A 555 5.01 -11.26 4.85
N LEU A 556 4.98 -9.96 4.55
CA LEU A 556 4.33 -8.97 5.37
C LEU A 556 2.90 -8.78 4.83
N GLU A 557 1.90 -9.31 5.53
CA GLU A 557 0.49 -9.23 5.15
C GLU A 557 -0.24 -8.12 5.91
N GLU A 558 0.27 -7.74 7.09
CA GLU A 558 -0.33 -6.73 7.94
C GLU A 558 0.28 -5.34 7.69
N PRO A 559 -0.55 -4.33 7.36
CA PRO A 559 -0.05 -2.97 7.25
C PRO A 559 0.36 -2.44 8.62
N PRO A 560 1.37 -1.56 8.71
CA PRO A 560 1.62 -0.80 9.94
C PRO A 560 0.37 -0.08 10.39
N MET A 561 0.20 0.02 11.72
CA MET A 561 -1.02 0.56 12.33
C MET A 561 -1.34 2.00 11.89
N ASP A 562 -0.31 2.77 11.54
CA ASP A 562 -0.42 4.18 11.11
C ASP A 562 -0.76 4.36 9.62
N ARG A 563 -0.83 3.28 8.86
CA ARG A 563 -1.16 3.37 7.44
C ARG A 563 -2.65 3.66 7.26
N MET A 564 -2.96 4.91 6.93
CA MET A 564 -4.32 5.29 6.56
C MET A 564 -4.67 4.74 5.17
N PRO A 565 -5.89 4.20 4.99
CA PRO A 565 -6.34 3.78 3.67
C PRO A 565 -6.43 4.99 2.73
N ILE A 566 -6.03 4.79 1.47
CA ILE A 566 -6.17 5.80 0.42
C ILE A 566 -7.65 5.91 0.07
N GLN A 567 -8.21 7.12 0.14
CA GLN A 567 -9.54 7.38 -0.37
C GLN A 567 -9.48 7.41 -1.90
N THR A 568 -10.13 6.43 -2.52
CA THR A 568 -10.12 6.27 -3.98
C THR A 568 -11.47 6.66 -4.54
N TYR A 569 -11.45 7.53 -5.57
CA TYR A 569 -12.62 7.95 -6.32
C TYR A 569 -12.45 7.48 -7.77
N VAL A 570 -13.45 6.78 -8.29
CA VAL A 570 -13.53 6.38 -9.70
C VAL A 570 -14.67 7.16 -10.34
N MET A 571 -14.36 7.97 -11.34
CA MET A 571 -15.33 8.88 -11.96
C MET A 571 -14.99 9.11 -13.43
N GLU A 572 -15.94 9.59 -14.20
CA GLU A 572 -15.66 10.13 -15.54
C GLU A 572 -14.74 11.35 -15.45
N TYR A 573 -13.91 11.52 -16.48
CA TYR A 573 -12.98 12.66 -16.51
C TYR A 573 -13.73 13.99 -16.54
N ASP A 574 -13.51 14.83 -15.54
CA ASP A 574 -14.07 16.16 -15.42
C ASP A 574 -12.96 17.18 -15.08
N GLU A 575 -12.81 18.20 -15.89
CA GLU A 575 -11.77 19.25 -15.71
C GLU A 575 -12.00 20.06 -14.44
N GLU A 576 -13.26 20.26 -14.05
CA GLU A 576 -13.61 21.02 -12.85
C GLU A 576 -13.15 20.27 -11.59
N THR A 577 -13.44 18.97 -11.52
CA THR A 577 -13.02 18.09 -10.42
C THR A 577 -11.50 18.02 -10.32
N VAL A 578 -10.80 17.89 -11.45
CA VAL A 578 -9.33 17.91 -11.51
C VAL A 578 -8.78 19.23 -10.98
N ARG A 579 -9.36 20.35 -11.43
CA ARG A 579 -8.98 21.70 -10.99
C ARG A 579 -9.13 21.88 -9.49
N GLU A 580 -10.26 21.45 -8.94
CA GLU A 580 -10.54 21.59 -7.51
C GLU A 580 -9.62 20.70 -6.68
N ALA A 581 -9.36 19.46 -7.11
CA ALA A 581 -8.43 18.56 -6.43
C ALA A 581 -7.02 19.17 -6.34
N ILE A 582 -6.51 19.70 -7.47
CA ILE A 582 -5.19 20.35 -7.50
C ILE A 582 -5.18 21.61 -6.62
N LYS A 583 -6.17 22.51 -6.77
CA LYS A 583 -6.25 23.73 -5.95
C LYS A 583 -6.32 23.45 -4.47
N ARG A 584 -7.02 22.39 -4.10
CA ARG A 584 -7.10 21.97 -2.71
C ARG A 584 -5.73 21.59 -2.15
N GLU A 585 -4.93 20.80 -2.89
CA GLU A 585 -3.58 20.45 -2.47
C GLU A 585 -2.67 21.68 -2.40
N LEU A 586 -2.75 22.58 -3.37
CA LEU A 586 -1.98 23.83 -3.36
C LEU A 586 -2.28 24.70 -2.14
N ARG A 587 -3.56 24.83 -1.77
CA ARG A 587 -3.97 25.56 -0.55
C ARG A 587 -3.38 24.96 0.73
N ARG A 588 -3.15 23.65 0.73
CA ARG A 588 -2.51 22.93 1.85
C ARG A 588 -0.98 23.01 1.81
N GLY A 589 -0.39 23.60 0.78
CA GLY A 589 1.04 23.54 0.50
C GLY A 589 1.52 22.17 0.06
N GLY A 590 0.59 21.29 -0.35
CA GLY A 590 0.88 19.95 -0.86
C GLY A 590 1.19 19.93 -2.36
N GLN A 591 1.55 18.76 -2.85
CA GLN A 591 1.89 18.49 -4.25
C GLN A 591 1.00 17.39 -4.81
N VAL A 592 0.91 17.32 -6.14
CA VAL A 592 0.02 16.39 -6.85
C VAL A 592 0.80 15.58 -7.87
N TYR A 593 0.59 14.26 -7.88
CA TYR A 593 0.92 13.41 -9.02
C TYR A 593 -0.26 13.36 -10.00
N TYR A 594 0.03 13.62 -11.28
CA TYR A 594 -0.89 13.39 -12.37
C TYR A 594 -0.31 12.31 -13.29
N VAL A 595 -0.87 11.11 -13.22
CA VAL A 595 -0.36 9.94 -13.96
C VAL A 595 -1.02 9.86 -15.32
N TYR A 596 -0.19 9.90 -16.39
CA TYR A 596 -0.62 9.88 -17.78
C TYR A 596 0.27 8.95 -18.61
N ASN A 597 -0.25 7.83 -19.11
CA ASN A 597 0.57 6.74 -19.68
C ASN A 597 0.86 6.89 -21.19
N ARG A 598 0.94 8.11 -21.71
CA ARG A 598 1.36 8.34 -23.11
C ARG A 598 2.48 9.37 -23.13
N VAL A 599 3.57 9.02 -23.83
CA VAL A 599 4.75 9.90 -23.94
C VAL A 599 4.57 10.95 -25.02
N THR A 600 3.77 10.65 -26.07
CA THR A 600 3.66 11.48 -27.27
C THR A 600 3.03 12.84 -27.06
N ASP A 601 2.14 12.96 -26.08
CA ASP A 601 1.30 14.13 -25.82
C ASP A 601 1.30 14.56 -24.33
N ILE A 602 2.27 14.07 -23.56
CA ILE A 602 2.37 14.37 -22.11
C ILE A 602 2.67 15.86 -21.85
N ASP A 603 3.42 16.50 -22.71
CA ASP A 603 3.72 17.94 -22.68
C ASP A 603 2.47 18.78 -22.93
N GLU A 604 1.58 18.37 -23.84
CA GLU A 604 0.29 19.02 -24.09
C GLU A 604 -0.62 18.88 -22.86
N VAL A 605 -0.63 17.70 -22.22
CA VAL A 605 -1.39 17.48 -20.98
C VAL A 605 -0.85 18.38 -19.87
N ALA A 606 0.45 18.46 -19.68
CA ALA A 606 1.06 19.34 -18.68
C ALA A 606 0.71 20.81 -18.93
N ALA A 607 0.76 21.25 -20.21
CA ALA A 607 0.35 22.60 -20.60
C ALA A 607 -1.15 22.85 -20.36
N ARG A 608 -2.01 21.85 -20.56
CA ARG A 608 -3.45 21.93 -20.28
C ARG A 608 -3.71 22.07 -18.78
N ILE A 609 -3.05 21.26 -17.95
CA ILE A 609 -3.14 21.36 -16.49
C ILE A 609 -2.65 22.74 -16.02
N GLY A 610 -1.55 23.25 -16.55
CA GLY A 610 -1.05 24.60 -16.25
C GLY A 610 -2.03 25.72 -16.61
N LYS A 611 -2.81 25.56 -17.69
CA LYS A 611 -3.90 26.48 -18.03
C LYS A 611 -5.09 26.37 -17.11
N LEU A 612 -5.41 25.13 -16.68
CA LEU A 612 -6.52 24.84 -15.78
C LEU A 612 -6.27 25.39 -14.37
N VAL A 613 -5.02 25.37 -13.91
CA VAL A 613 -4.58 25.90 -12.62
C VAL A 613 -3.37 26.81 -12.80
N PRO A 614 -3.57 28.09 -13.17
CA PRO A 614 -2.47 29.01 -13.49
C PRO A 614 -1.51 29.30 -12.31
N ASP A 615 -1.98 29.10 -11.09
CA ASP A 615 -1.18 29.29 -9.88
C ASP A 615 -0.23 28.12 -9.58
N ALA A 616 -0.38 26.99 -10.29
CA ALA A 616 0.43 25.78 -10.09
C ALA A 616 1.67 25.79 -10.99
N ARG A 617 2.81 25.42 -10.43
CA ARG A 617 4.04 25.13 -11.18
C ARG A 617 3.97 23.69 -11.66
N VAL A 618 3.66 23.51 -12.95
CA VAL A 618 3.46 22.20 -13.57
C VAL A 618 4.67 21.83 -14.40
N ASP A 619 5.19 20.62 -14.22
CA ASP A 619 6.22 20.05 -15.10
C ASP A 619 5.89 18.58 -15.39
N PHE A 620 6.59 17.97 -16.33
CA PHE A 620 6.32 16.59 -16.73
C PHE A 620 7.57 15.72 -16.74
N ALA A 621 7.37 14.39 -16.60
CA ALA A 621 8.45 13.41 -16.61
C ALA A 621 8.03 12.11 -17.29
N HIS A 622 8.89 11.56 -18.15
CA HIS A 622 8.66 10.28 -18.83
C HIS A 622 9.96 9.51 -19.11
N GLY A 623 9.86 8.19 -19.34
CA GLY A 623 11.01 7.29 -19.48
C GLY A 623 11.89 7.50 -20.72
N GLN A 624 11.46 8.32 -21.69
CA GLN A 624 12.26 8.64 -22.89
C GLN A 624 13.07 9.93 -22.73
N MET A 625 12.87 10.66 -21.63
CA MET A 625 13.70 11.82 -21.31
C MET A 625 15.14 11.40 -21.05
N SER A 626 16.08 12.33 -21.28
CA SER A 626 17.44 12.09 -20.82
C SER A 626 17.46 11.93 -19.29
N GLU A 627 18.29 11.04 -18.79
CA GLU A 627 18.39 10.80 -17.35
C GLU A 627 18.65 12.08 -16.55
N ARG A 628 19.41 13.04 -17.10
CA ARG A 628 19.68 14.34 -16.46
C ARG A 628 18.45 15.23 -16.34
N GLU A 629 17.61 15.24 -17.38
CA GLU A 629 16.36 16.01 -17.38
C GLU A 629 15.38 15.39 -16.40
N LEU A 630 15.24 14.06 -16.42
CA LEU A 630 14.41 13.34 -15.50
C LEU A 630 14.81 13.59 -14.03
N GLU A 631 16.11 13.49 -13.74
CA GLU A 631 16.65 13.76 -12.41
C GLU A 631 16.40 15.21 -11.98
N ARG A 632 16.56 16.18 -12.88
CA ARG A 632 16.28 17.61 -12.59
C ARG A 632 14.82 17.82 -12.22
N VAL A 633 13.89 17.30 -13.02
CA VAL A 633 12.45 17.44 -12.77
C VAL A 633 12.06 16.76 -11.46
N MET A 634 12.53 15.53 -11.23
CA MET A 634 12.24 14.80 -10.00
C MET A 634 12.82 15.51 -8.77
N TYR A 635 14.04 16.06 -8.88
CA TYR A 635 14.63 16.84 -7.77
C TYR A 635 13.82 18.11 -7.50
N GLY A 636 13.42 18.85 -8.54
CA GLY A 636 12.55 20.02 -8.41
C GLY A 636 11.20 19.69 -7.78
N PHE A 637 10.66 18.52 -8.07
CA PHE A 637 9.43 18.03 -7.44
C PHE A 637 9.63 17.69 -5.97
N ILE A 638 10.68 16.93 -5.63
CA ILE A 638 11.00 16.56 -4.23
C ILE A 638 11.33 17.82 -3.40
N SER A 639 12.01 18.82 -3.98
CA SER A 639 12.33 20.07 -3.27
C SER A 639 11.16 21.05 -3.14
N GLY A 640 9.99 20.72 -3.72
CA GLY A 640 8.81 21.59 -3.69
C GLY A 640 8.87 22.76 -4.66
N GLU A 641 9.75 22.72 -5.67
CA GLU A 641 9.80 23.72 -6.75
C GLU A 641 8.71 23.49 -7.80
N ILE A 642 8.19 22.28 -7.90
CA ILE A 642 7.11 21.84 -8.79
C ILE A 642 5.93 21.41 -7.94
N ASP A 643 4.74 21.92 -8.23
CA ASP A 643 3.53 21.64 -7.48
C ASP A 643 2.75 20.44 -8.05
N VAL A 644 2.74 20.31 -9.39
CA VAL A 644 2.06 19.21 -10.08
C VAL A 644 3.05 18.55 -11.04
N LEU A 645 3.29 17.28 -10.85
CA LEU A 645 4.11 16.48 -11.75
C LEU A 645 3.23 15.57 -12.61
N VAL A 646 3.21 15.85 -13.91
CA VAL A 646 2.58 14.97 -14.91
C VAL A 646 3.59 13.90 -15.29
N SER A 647 3.30 12.63 -15.04
CA SER A 647 4.28 11.56 -15.25
C SER A 647 3.68 10.31 -15.83
N THR A 648 4.50 9.54 -16.55
CA THR A 648 4.16 8.14 -16.87
C THR A 648 4.39 7.25 -15.64
N THR A 649 4.28 5.94 -15.78
CA THR A 649 4.52 4.95 -14.71
C THR A 649 5.94 4.96 -14.12
N ILE A 650 6.76 5.96 -14.41
CA ILE A 650 8.08 6.20 -13.79
C ILE A 650 8.00 6.26 -12.26
N ILE A 651 6.88 6.76 -11.73
CA ILE A 651 6.66 6.90 -10.28
C ILE A 651 6.40 5.56 -9.56
N GLU A 652 6.22 4.45 -10.28
CA GLU A 652 6.08 3.10 -9.70
C GLU A 652 7.30 2.66 -8.85
N THR A 653 8.34 3.48 -8.78
CA THR A 653 9.60 3.11 -8.12
C THR A 653 9.58 3.20 -6.61
N GLY A 654 8.43 3.42 -5.96
CA GLY A 654 8.36 3.46 -4.50
C GLY A 654 9.02 4.68 -3.86
N LEU A 655 9.00 5.83 -4.56
CA LEU A 655 9.48 7.10 -4.03
C LEU A 655 8.55 7.59 -2.92
N ASP A 656 9.09 7.80 -1.74
CA ASP A 656 8.38 8.45 -0.65
C ASP A 656 8.55 9.96 -0.74
N ILE A 657 7.49 10.66 -1.14
CA ILE A 657 7.42 12.11 -1.14
C ILE A 657 6.26 12.52 -0.22
N SER A 658 6.61 12.82 1.00
CA SER A 658 5.66 13.07 2.10
C SER A 658 4.65 14.19 1.82
N ASN A 659 4.96 15.09 0.89
CA ASN A 659 4.11 16.25 0.55
C ASN A 659 3.09 15.97 -0.56
N VAL A 660 3.14 14.79 -1.19
CA VAL A 660 2.20 14.36 -2.23
C VAL A 660 1.08 13.54 -1.62
N ASN A 661 -0.07 14.15 -1.41
CA ASN A 661 -1.24 13.49 -0.81
C ASN A 661 -2.36 13.22 -1.82
N THR A 662 -2.25 13.73 -3.03
CA THR A 662 -3.24 13.52 -4.09
C THR A 662 -2.57 12.96 -5.33
N MET A 663 -3.14 11.88 -5.84
CA MET A 663 -2.75 11.28 -7.12
C MET A 663 -3.97 11.24 -8.04
N ILE A 664 -3.82 11.76 -9.25
CA ILE A 664 -4.83 11.73 -10.30
C ILE A 664 -4.35 10.77 -11.39
N ILE A 665 -5.09 9.72 -11.66
CA ILE A 665 -4.75 8.70 -12.68
C ILE A 665 -5.69 8.88 -13.86
N HIS A 666 -5.16 9.37 -14.97
CA HIS A 666 -5.92 9.57 -16.20
C HIS A 666 -6.09 8.23 -16.94
N ASP A 667 -7.28 7.96 -17.48
CA ASP A 667 -7.59 6.71 -18.19
C ASP A 667 -7.20 5.46 -17.36
N SER A 668 -7.67 5.38 -16.12
CA SER A 668 -7.30 4.31 -15.18
C SER A 668 -7.67 2.89 -15.67
N ASP A 669 -8.64 2.78 -16.57
CA ASP A 669 -9.03 1.54 -17.27
C ASP A 669 -7.92 0.94 -18.14
N LYS A 670 -6.92 1.73 -18.50
CA LYS A 670 -5.77 1.29 -19.33
C LYS A 670 -4.61 0.73 -18.51
N TYR A 671 -4.69 0.77 -17.20
CA TYR A 671 -3.65 0.27 -16.29
C TYR A 671 -3.98 -1.15 -15.82
N GLY A 672 -2.96 -1.98 -15.64
CA GLY A 672 -3.11 -3.27 -14.99
C GLY A 672 -3.36 -3.12 -13.48
N LEU A 673 -4.08 -4.06 -12.88
CA LEU A 673 -4.35 -4.05 -11.42
C LEU A 673 -3.08 -3.95 -10.58
N SER A 674 -2.00 -4.63 -10.96
CA SER A 674 -0.72 -4.54 -10.26
C SER A 674 -0.11 -3.13 -10.32
N GLN A 675 -0.30 -2.40 -11.41
CA GLN A 675 0.18 -1.03 -11.56
C GLN A 675 -0.65 -0.04 -10.72
N LEU A 676 -1.96 -0.23 -10.67
CA LEU A 676 -2.85 0.56 -9.82
C LEU A 676 -2.62 0.28 -8.33
N TYR A 677 -2.19 -0.93 -8.01
CA TYR A 677 -1.91 -1.34 -6.63
C TYR A 677 -0.59 -0.78 -6.11
N GLN A 678 0.45 -0.67 -6.95
CA GLN A 678 1.75 -0.06 -6.63
C GLN A 678 1.67 1.44 -6.51
#